data_dedf4233820740e8352dc0d49489a593
#
_entry.id   dedf4233820740e8352dc0d49489a593
#
_cell.length_a   1.000
_cell.length_b   1.000
_cell.length_c   1.000
_cell.angle_alpha   90.00
_cell.angle_beta   90.00
_cell.angle_gamma   90.00
#
_symmetry.space_group_name_H-M   'P 1'
#
loop_
_entity.id
_entity.type
_entity.pdbx_description
1 polymer ?
#
loop_
_entity_poly.entity_id
_entity_poly.type
_entity_poly.pdbx_seq_one_letter_code
_entity_poly.pdbx_strand_id
1 'polypeptide(L)'
;MPGTALADRGGAWDTRGMSFTARDARLLTPVEVATAGALSGLAVTFGLIAAVTPVFQLLFQVATAVPLAMVSLKLRPRASAAAFASTVLLAIAVGGFATAGRCFQAALVGLIIGFLHRKRASWLSVGAVAAGLGLVWGIGTGVAFWLLADLRALGLESIQKMLDGLLWLIGHIPHSGAIVDAGHTLGQWIVDAWWVWIPITRFVGVAFLVLAARWLLVAILRRISLDTGWDPLANAPAANTVGDDAPSSPLPLALNDVSFTYPGAQQHALRGVTISFERPEYTVIVGHNGSGKSTLALLLAGAEPGEGTRTGGGGLGAVGGSALVGQRSELLVLGQNVAEDVTWGMSDQETRDLDLDDLLERVGLAGLADADPRSLSGGQLQRLALAGALARSPRLLISDESTAMIDRAGRSEMLNLLSSLPQQGIAVVHITHDPAEADRADRVITIERGCILSDERPALLGPAPRDEAVSEEGAPAPPTTPRPPRETPTSTPALINAEHLWADRVAHTYDLGTPWEKPVLHDVTLILDPGQAMLITGDNGSGKTTLSRILAGLLVPTWGNVTLGGRPMERCVGDVALSMQFARLQLQRPSVRSDILAAAGHGPRVGALSARRKDTLARQEADRLVAQAMDLVGLDPALASRGIDDLSGGQMRRVALAGLLAAHPRVLILDEPMAGLDRESRDLLVSVLKERRRAGLSILVISHDLEGMDSLCDTHRHLSQGVLS
;
A
#
# COMPACT_ATOMS: atom_id res chain seq x y z
N MET A 1 54.10 12.98 -43.43
CA MET A 1 53.34 11.70 -43.28
C MET A 1 52.75 11.72 -41.90
N PRO A 2 51.42 11.72 -41.75
CA PRO A 2 50.76 11.92 -40.48
C PRO A 2 50.44 10.59 -39.78
N GLY A 3 50.68 10.53 -38.49
CA GLY A 3 50.30 9.44 -37.61
C GLY A 3 48.84 9.61 -37.16
N THR A 4 48.06 8.56 -37.36
CA THR A 4 46.66 8.43 -36.98
C THR A 4 46.53 8.19 -35.47
N ALA A 5 45.94 9.15 -34.75
CA ALA A 5 45.47 8.97 -33.40
C ALA A 5 44.03 8.37 -33.44
N LEU A 6 43.86 7.17 -32.93
CA LEU A 6 42.59 6.57 -32.62
C LEU A 6 42.06 7.24 -31.34
N ALA A 7 41.05 8.09 -31.50
CA ALA A 7 40.33 8.69 -30.40
C ALA A 7 39.28 7.72 -29.86
N ASP A 8 39.39 7.48 -28.61
CA ASP A 8 38.48 6.81 -27.68
C ASP A 8 37.05 7.42 -27.77
N ARG A 9 36.07 6.67 -28.22
CA ARG A 9 34.65 7.07 -28.17
C ARG A 9 34.01 6.39 -26.98
N GLY A 10 34.30 6.93 -25.81
CA GLY A 10 33.45 6.73 -24.63
C GLY A 10 32.14 7.49 -24.87
N GLY A 11 31.06 6.76 -25.15
CA GLY A 11 29.71 7.34 -25.28
C GLY A 11 29.21 7.80 -23.93
N ALA A 12 29.42 9.06 -23.58
CA ALA A 12 28.70 9.71 -22.51
C ALA A 12 27.24 9.84 -22.94
N TRP A 13 26.33 9.27 -22.15
CA TRP A 13 24.90 9.49 -22.27
C TRP A 13 24.59 10.94 -21.93
N ASP A 14 24.30 11.74 -22.95
CA ASP A 14 23.95 13.15 -22.83
C ASP A 14 22.52 13.27 -22.29
N THR A 15 22.37 13.48 -20.97
CA THR A 15 21.10 13.75 -20.28
C THR A 15 20.75 15.24 -20.28
N ARG A 16 21.04 15.97 -21.38
CA ARG A 16 20.64 17.37 -21.49
C ARG A 16 19.12 17.49 -21.48
N GLY A 17 18.64 18.08 -20.40
CA GLY A 17 17.43 18.89 -20.31
C GLY A 17 16.18 18.31 -20.99
N MET A 18 15.46 17.39 -20.36
CA MET A 18 14.07 17.11 -20.73
C MET A 18 13.15 18.27 -20.33
N SER A 19 13.21 19.38 -21.06
CA SER A 19 12.08 20.29 -21.07
C SER A 19 10.92 19.60 -21.77
N PHE A 20 9.84 19.28 -21.04
CA PHE A 20 8.62 18.72 -21.58
C PHE A 20 7.93 19.75 -22.47
N THR A 21 8.35 19.82 -23.72
CA THR A 21 7.68 20.63 -24.73
C THR A 21 6.41 19.92 -25.22
N ALA A 22 5.52 20.60 -25.89
CA ALA A 22 4.31 20.01 -26.50
C ALA A 22 4.62 18.82 -27.44
N ARG A 23 5.89 18.57 -27.76
CA ARG A 23 6.40 17.39 -28.48
C ARG A 23 6.43 16.15 -27.58
N ASP A 24 6.70 16.30 -26.28
CA ASP A 24 6.82 15.18 -25.31
C ASP A 24 5.45 14.60 -24.92
N ALA A 25 4.38 15.41 -25.02
CA ALA A 25 3.01 14.92 -24.91
C ALA A 25 2.65 13.88 -25.99
N ARG A 26 3.50 13.65 -26.98
CA ARG A 26 3.35 12.65 -28.05
C ARG A 26 4.02 11.31 -27.75
N LEU A 27 4.95 11.23 -26.81
CA LEU A 27 5.66 10.03 -26.44
C LEU A 27 4.93 9.27 -25.32
N LEU A 28 5.12 7.95 -25.28
CA LEU A 28 4.64 7.11 -24.18
C LEU A 28 5.56 7.30 -22.99
N THR A 29 4.98 7.36 -21.79
CA THR A 29 5.78 7.36 -20.56
C THR A 29 6.42 5.98 -20.32
N PRO A 30 7.55 5.88 -19.59
CA PRO A 30 8.17 4.59 -19.26
C PRO A 30 7.20 3.63 -18.56
N VAL A 31 6.32 4.14 -17.70
CA VAL A 31 5.30 3.35 -16.99
C VAL A 31 4.24 2.83 -17.98
N GLU A 32 3.79 3.67 -18.93
CA GLU A 32 2.86 3.24 -19.97
C GLU A 32 3.47 2.14 -20.85
N VAL A 33 4.74 2.28 -21.22
CA VAL A 33 5.47 1.25 -22.02
C VAL A 33 5.60 -0.05 -21.26
N ALA A 34 6.04 0.00 -19.99
CA ALA A 34 6.20 -1.19 -19.14
C ALA A 34 4.87 -1.90 -18.91
N THR A 35 3.82 -1.16 -18.57
CA THR A 35 2.49 -1.73 -18.32
C THR A 35 1.87 -2.30 -19.60
N ALA A 36 1.95 -1.58 -20.71
CA ALA A 36 1.48 -2.04 -22.01
C ALA A 36 2.24 -3.31 -22.45
N GLY A 37 3.57 -3.34 -22.30
CA GLY A 37 4.41 -4.48 -22.62
C GLY A 37 4.08 -5.73 -21.80
N ALA A 38 3.97 -5.59 -20.47
CA ALA A 38 3.64 -6.69 -19.57
C ALA A 38 2.25 -7.29 -19.87
N LEU A 39 1.24 -6.44 -20.07
CA LEU A 39 -0.12 -6.91 -20.38
C LEU A 39 -0.24 -7.49 -21.80
N SER A 40 0.52 -6.97 -22.76
CA SER A 40 0.63 -7.56 -24.09
C SER A 40 1.28 -8.95 -24.05
N GLY A 41 2.36 -9.11 -23.28
CA GLY A 41 3.01 -10.41 -23.08
C GLY A 41 2.06 -11.44 -22.47
N LEU A 42 1.31 -11.03 -21.43
CA LEU A 42 0.30 -11.88 -20.81
C LEU A 42 -0.82 -12.29 -21.79
N ALA A 43 -1.29 -11.35 -22.61
CA ALA A 43 -2.30 -11.65 -23.65
C ALA A 43 -1.79 -12.67 -24.67
N VAL A 44 -0.55 -12.52 -25.14
CA VAL A 44 0.07 -13.47 -26.09
C VAL A 44 0.25 -14.85 -25.45
N THR A 45 0.63 -14.91 -24.16
CA THR A 45 0.74 -16.17 -23.42
C THR A 45 -0.59 -16.92 -23.41
N PHE A 46 -1.70 -16.25 -23.08
CA PHE A 46 -3.03 -16.88 -23.16
C PHE A 46 -3.42 -17.28 -24.58
N GLY A 47 -3.05 -16.47 -25.58
CA GLY A 47 -3.27 -16.78 -26.99
C GLY A 47 -2.52 -18.04 -27.46
N LEU A 48 -1.29 -18.25 -26.99
CA LEU A 48 -0.50 -19.45 -27.24
C LEU A 48 -1.10 -20.70 -26.58
N ILE A 49 -1.53 -20.57 -25.30
CA ILE A 49 -2.21 -21.66 -24.60
C ILE A 49 -3.50 -22.03 -25.33
N ALA A 50 -4.27 -21.05 -25.81
CA ALA A 50 -5.47 -21.27 -26.61
C ALA A 50 -5.16 -22.01 -27.94
N ALA A 51 -3.96 -21.84 -28.50
CA ALA A 51 -3.54 -22.51 -29.69
C ALA A 51 -3.25 -24.01 -29.49
N VAL A 52 -2.70 -24.36 -28.32
CA VAL A 52 -2.27 -25.73 -27.99
C VAL A 52 -3.41 -26.55 -27.34
N THR A 53 -4.42 -25.88 -26.79
CA THR A 53 -5.52 -26.54 -26.05
C THR A 53 -6.88 -26.33 -26.73
N PRO A 54 -7.23 -27.16 -27.77
CA PRO A 54 -8.47 -26.95 -28.53
C PRO A 54 -9.74 -26.99 -27.70
N VAL A 55 -9.80 -27.87 -26.69
CA VAL A 55 -10.97 -28.02 -25.81
C VAL A 55 -11.24 -26.75 -24.98
N PHE A 56 -10.19 -26.05 -24.56
CA PHE A 56 -10.27 -24.83 -23.75
C PHE A 56 -10.02 -23.54 -24.54
N GLN A 57 -9.97 -23.64 -25.86
CA GLN A 57 -9.64 -22.52 -26.76
C GLN A 57 -10.50 -21.28 -26.47
N LEU A 58 -11.83 -21.41 -26.35
CA LEU A 58 -12.73 -20.29 -26.08
C LEU A 58 -12.44 -19.62 -24.73
N LEU A 59 -12.15 -20.40 -23.71
CA LEU A 59 -11.82 -19.88 -22.38
C LEU A 59 -10.55 -19.03 -22.42
N PHE A 60 -9.48 -19.54 -23.02
CA PHE A 60 -8.22 -18.81 -23.13
C PHE A 60 -8.31 -17.62 -24.09
N GLN A 61 -9.15 -17.69 -25.12
CA GLN A 61 -9.42 -16.55 -26.00
C GLN A 61 -10.13 -15.40 -25.27
N VAL A 62 -11.08 -15.71 -24.37
CA VAL A 62 -11.69 -14.73 -23.46
C VAL A 62 -10.62 -14.16 -22.52
N ALA A 63 -9.75 -15.01 -21.94
CA ALA A 63 -8.66 -14.57 -21.08
C ALA A 63 -7.66 -13.65 -21.83
N THR A 64 -7.38 -13.89 -23.11
CA THR A 64 -6.53 -13.03 -23.95
C THR A 64 -7.08 -11.61 -24.11
N ALA A 65 -8.41 -11.42 -24.13
CA ALA A 65 -9.03 -10.10 -24.29
C ALA A 65 -8.91 -9.23 -23.03
N VAL A 66 -8.85 -9.82 -21.83
CA VAL A 66 -8.90 -9.07 -20.56
C VAL A 66 -7.69 -8.18 -20.32
N PRO A 67 -6.42 -8.60 -20.50
CA PRO A 67 -5.27 -7.71 -20.35
C PRO A 67 -5.35 -6.46 -21.22
N LEU A 68 -5.79 -6.60 -22.47
CA LEU A 68 -5.97 -5.47 -23.39
C LEU A 68 -7.16 -4.57 -22.97
N ALA A 69 -8.22 -5.14 -22.39
CA ALA A 69 -9.30 -4.37 -21.80
C ALA A 69 -8.79 -3.52 -20.61
N MET A 70 -7.90 -4.06 -19.79
CA MET A 70 -7.26 -3.34 -18.69
C MET A 70 -6.35 -2.20 -19.20
N VAL A 71 -5.60 -2.43 -20.28
CA VAL A 71 -4.81 -1.37 -20.92
C VAL A 71 -5.71 -0.23 -21.37
N SER A 72 -6.79 -0.52 -22.10
CA SER A 72 -7.72 0.49 -22.60
C SER A 72 -8.48 1.22 -21.49
N LEU A 73 -8.67 0.56 -20.33
CA LEU A 73 -9.31 1.15 -19.16
C LEU A 73 -8.39 2.16 -18.45
N LYS A 74 -7.10 1.82 -18.29
CA LYS A 74 -6.15 2.59 -17.46
C LYS A 74 -5.30 3.58 -18.24
N LEU A 75 -4.91 3.25 -19.47
CA LEU A 75 -3.92 4.00 -20.22
C LEU A 75 -4.56 4.89 -21.31
N ARG A 76 -3.74 5.80 -21.84
CA ARG A 76 -4.13 6.69 -22.94
C ARG A 76 -4.36 5.91 -24.24
N PRO A 77 -5.18 6.41 -25.18
CA PRO A 77 -5.46 5.72 -26.44
C PRO A 77 -4.21 5.33 -27.24
N ARG A 78 -3.12 6.11 -27.13
CA ARG A 78 -1.84 5.83 -27.80
C ARG A 78 -1.14 4.60 -27.20
N ALA A 79 -1.15 4.47 -25.88
CA ALA A 79 -0.60 3.30 -25.20
C ALA A 79 -1.43 2.05 -25.52
N SER A 80 -2.75 2.19 -25.65
CA SER A 80 -3.64 1.12 -26.10
C SER A 80 -3.34 0.66 -27.53
N ALA A 81 -3.07 1.60 -28.44
CA ALA A 81 -2.67 1.28 -29.80
C ALA A 81 -1.29 0.59 -29.87
N ALA A 82 -0.33 1.06 -29.06
CA ALA A 82 0.99 0.42 -28.95
C ALA A 82 0.89 -1.01 -28.39
N ALA A 83 0.08 -1.22 -27.33
CA ALA A 83 -0.18 -2.54 -26.76
C ALA A 83 -0.85 -3.49 -27.78
N PHE A 84 -1.80 -2.99 -28.56
CA PHE A 84 -2.41 -3.77 -29.63
C PHE A 84 -1.38 -4.22 -30.67
N ALA A 85 -0.58 -3.27 -31.18
CA ALA A 85 0.45 -3.56 -32.19
C ALA A 85 1.50 -4.54 -31.64
N SER A 86 1.99 -4.33 -30.40
CA SER A 86 2.96 -5.22 -29.77
C SER A 86 2.39 -6.63 -29.54
N THR A 87 1.12 -6.76 -29.16
CA THR A 87 0.45 -8.06 -29.00
C THR A 87 0.42 -8.82 -30.31
N VAL A 88 0.04 -8.16 -31.41
CA VAL A 88 -0.05 -8.80 -32.74
C VAL A 88 1.34 -9.17 -33.24
N LEU A 89 2.31 -8.27 -33.17
CA LEU A 89 3.68 -8.52 -33.63
C LEU A 89 4.33 -9.66 -32.84
N LEU A 90 4.19 -9.65 -31.51
CA LEU A 90 4.73 -10.70 -30.65
C LEU A 90 4.05 -12.05 -30.94
N ALA A 91 2.73 -12.06 -31.18
CA ALA A 91 1.99 -13.25 -31.51
C ALA A 91 2.44 -13.84 -32.87
N ILE A 92 2.77 -12.99 -33.87
CA ILE A 92 3.36 -13.44 -35.14
C ILE A 92 4.72 -14.08 -34.88
N ALA A 93 5.58 -13.42 -34.14
CA ALA A 93 6.95 -13.84 -33.89
C ALA A 93 7.05 -15.20 -33.16
N VAL A 94 6.15 -15.43 -32.18
CA VAL A 94 6.21 -16.61 -31.31
C VAL A 94 5.28 -17.75 -31.80
N GLY A 95 4.08 -17.40 -32.27
CA GLY A 95 3.01 -18.36 -32.55
C GLY A 95 2.58 -18.43 -34.04
N GLY A 96 3.20 -17.64 -34.91
CA GLY A 96 2.88 -17.56 -36.32
C GLY A 96 1.53 -16.89 -36.63
N PHE A 97 1.18 -16.82 -37.90
CA PHE A 97 0.00 -16.10 -38.41
C PHE A 97 -1.34 -16.58 -37.82
N ALA A 98 -1.49 -17.89 -37.59
CA ALA A 98 -2.73 -18.46 -37.07
C ALA A 98 -2.99 -18.00 -35.62
N THR A 99 -1.95 -17.92 -34.79
CA THR A 99 -2.03 -17.41 -33.42
C THR A 99 -2.23 -15.90 -33.41
N ALA A 100 -1.52 -15.19 -34.30
CA ALA A 100 -1.67 -13.75 -34.46
C ALA A 100 -3.09 -13.34 -34.84
N GLY A 101 -3.77 -14.04 -35.74
CA GLY A 101 -5.15 -13.77 -36.10
C GLY A 101 -6.12 -13.89 -34.90
N ARG A 102 -5.91 -14.90 -34.05
CA ARG A 102 -6.68 -15.08 -32.82
C ARG A 102 -6.41 -13.97 -31.77
N CYS A 103 -5.13 -13.65 -31.56
CA CYS A 103 -4.71 -12.58 -30.68
C CYS A 103 -5.22 -11.21 -31.18
N PHE A 104 -5.18 -10.94 -32.49
CA PHE A 104 -5.74 -9.76 -33.13
C PHE A 104 -7.22 -9.57 -32.77
N GLN A 105 -8.02 -10.62 -33.00
CA GLN A 105 -9.45 -10.58 -32.68
C GLN A 105 -9.72 -10.34 -31.20
N ALA A 106 -9.05 -11.10 -30.31
CA ALA A 106 -9.22 -10.97 -28.86
C ALA A 106 -8.73 -9.61 -28.34
N ALA A 107 -7.60 -9.11 -28.85
CA ALA A 107 -7.06 -7.80 -28.50
C ALA A 107 -8.01 -6.66 -28.91
N LEU A 108 -8.54 -6.69 -30.13
CA LEU A 108 -9.51 -5.70 -30.60
C LEU A 108 -10.76 -5.69 -29.72
N VAL A 109 -11.32 -6.87 -29.42
CA VAL A 109 -12.47 -7.01 -28.51
C VAL A 109 -12.12 -6.47 -27.12
N GLY A 110 -10.94 -6.80 -26.59
CA GLY A 110 -10.48 -6.29 -25.30
C GLY A 110 -10.45 -4.78 -25.25
N LEU A 111 -9.81 -4.12 -26.21
CA LEU A 111 -9.73 -2.66 -26.27
C LEU A 111 -11.12 -2.00 -26.32
N ILE A 112 -12.03 -2.54 -27.15
CA ILE A 112 -13.40 -2.02 -27.25
C ILE A 112 -14.14 -2.17 -25.92
N ILE A 113 -14.02 -3.32 -25.26
CA ILE A 113 -14.67 -3.57 -23.96
C ILE A 113 -14.12 -2.64 -22.87
N GLY A 114 -12.79 -2.45 -22.81
CA GLY A 114 -12.18 -1.51 -21.88
C GLY A 114 -12.69 -0.08 -22.08
N PHE A 115 -12.76 0.37 -23.33
CA PHE A 115 -13.31 1.67 -23.69
C PHE A 115 -14.79 1.82 -23.33
N LEU A 116 -15.62 0.81 -23.59
CA LEU A 116 -17.04 0.81 -23.23
C LEU A 116 -17.22 0.83 -21.71
N HIS A 117 -16.36 0.12 -20.97
CA HIS A 117 -16.38 0.13 -19.52
C HIS A 117 -16.02 1.51 -18.96
N ARG A 118 -14.99 2.14 -19.49
CA ARG A 118 -14.58 3.51 -19.13
C ARG A 118 -15.70 4.52 -19.33
N LYS A 119 -16.51 4.36 -20.40
CA LYS A 119 -17.69 5.18 -20.68
C LYS A 119 -18.95 4.78 -19.91
N ARG A 120 -18.86 3.83 -18.96
CA ARG A 120 -19.99 3.32 -18.18
C ARG A 120 -21.16 2.82 -19.08
N ALA A 121 -20.83 2.25 -20.25
CA ALA A 121 -21.81 1.77 -21.22
C ALA A 121 -22.75 0.69 -20.62
N SER A 122 -24.04 0.77 -20.95
CA SER A 122 -25.04 -0.19 -20.52
C SER A 122 -24.83 -1.56 -21.16
N TRP A 123 -25.41 -2.62 -20.59
CA TRP A 123 -25.36 -3.97 -21.18
C TRP A 123 -26.02 -4.03 -22.56
N LEU A 124 -27.02 -3.19 -22.82
CA LEU A 124 -27.67 -3.09 -24.14
C LEU A 124 -26.69 -2.55 -25.20
N SER A 125 -25.91 -1.51 -24.88
CA SER A 125 -24.90 -0.98 -25.80
C SER A 125 -23.76 -1.97 -26.05
N VAL A 126 -23.36 -2.74 -25.04
CA VAL A 126 -22.40 -3.84 -25.20
C VAL A 126 -22.96 -4.94 -26.08
N GLY A 127 -24.24 -5.31 -25.93
CA GLY A 127 -24.94 -6.25 -26.80
C GLY A 127 -25.00 -5.80 -28.27
N ALA A 128 -25.30 -4.51 -28.49
CA ALA A 128 -25.29 -3.92 -29.84
C ALA A 128 -23.88 -3.98 -30.50
N VAL A 129 -22.83 -3.68 -29.73
CA VAL A 129 -21.44 -3.79 -30.22
C VAL A 129 -21.07 -5.26 -30.47
N ALA A 130 -21.49 -6.18 -29.62
CA ALA A 130 -21.29 -7.62 -29.80
C ALA A 130 -21.94 -8.11 -31.10
N ALA A 131 -23.17 -7.70 -31.36
CA ALA A 131 -23.89 -8.01 -32.61
C ALA A 131 -23.22 -7.40 -33.84
N GLY A 132 -22.81 -6.11 -33.76
CA GLY A 132 -22.12 -5.43 -34.86
C GLY A 132 -20.79 -6.08 -35.21
N LEU A 133 -19.92 -6.34 -34.21
CA LEU A 133 -18.64 -7.04 -34.41
C LEU A 133 -18.86 -8.48 -34.91
N GLY A 134 -19.84 -9.19 -34.36
CA GLY A 134 -20.20 -10.53 -34.80
C GLY A 134 -20.61 -10.54 -36.29
N LEU A 135 -21.44 -9.58 -36.71
CA LEU A 135 -21.86 -9.43 -38.11
C LEU A 135 -20.68 -9.16 -39.05
N VAL A 136 -19.83 -8.19 -38.69
CA VAL A 136 -18.65 -7.85 -39.49
C VAL A 136 -17.72 -9.04 -39.62
N TRP A 137 -17.47 -9.78 -38.51
CA TRP A 137 -16.59 -10.95 -38.54
C TRP A 137 -17.22 -12.14 -39.26
N GLY A 138 -18.51 -12.34 -39.09
CA GLY A 138 -19.28 -13.41 -39.78
C GLY A 138 -19.28 -13.20 -41.28
N ILE A 139 -19.67 -12.01 -41.76
CA ILE A 139 -19.69 -11.67 -43.18
C ILE A 139 -18.25 -11.69 -43.76
N GLY A 140 -17.29 -11.07 -43.04
CA GLY A 140 -15.89 -11.03 -43.46
C GLY A 140 -15.29 -12.43 -43.64
N THR A 141 -15.60 -13.38 -42.73
CA THR A 141 -15.16 -14.77 -42.85
C THR A 141 -15.84 -15.47 -44.04
N GLY A 142 -17.15 -15.26 -44.23
CA GLY A 142 -17.89 -15.81 -45.36
C GLY A 142 -17.32 -15.34 -46.70
N VAL A 143 -17.05 -14.04 -46.85
CA VAL A 143 -16.44 -13.44 -48.03
C VAL A 143 -15.02 -14.00 -48.25
N ALA A 144 -14.20 -14.11 -47.20
CA ALA A 144 -12.87 -14.68 -47.28
C ALA A 144 -12.90 -16.15 -47.78
N PHE A 145 -13.82 -16.96 -47.25
CA PHE A 145 -14.01 -18.35 -47.69
C PHE A 145 -14.55 -18.43 -49.11
N TRP A 146 -15.32 -17.43 -49.55
CA TRP A 146 -15.78 -17.35 -50.96
C TRP A 146 -14.63 -17.02 -51.90
N LEU A 147 -13.76 -16.05 -51.54
CA LEU A 147 -12.61 -15.63 -52.35
C LEU A 147 -11.50 -16.68 -52.39
N LEU A 148 -11.25 -17.39 -51.27
CA LEU A 148 -10.15 -18.34 -51.11
C LEU A 148 -10.66 -19.79 -51.31
N ALA A 149 -11.03 -20.15 -52.56
CA ALA A 149 -11.65 -21.42 -52.89
C ALA A 149 -10.81 -22.63 -52.46
N ASP A 150 -9.48 -22.58 -52.65
CA ASP A 150 -8.57 -23.68 -52.32
C ASP A 150 -8.47 -23.88 -50.79
N LEU A 151 -8.36 -22.81 -50.01
CA LEU A 151 -8.37 -22.86 -48.54
C LEU A 151 -9.72 -23.36 -47.99
N ARG A 152 -10.81 -22.97 -48.65
CA ARG A 152 -12.16 -23.47 -48.31
C ARG A 152 -12.22 -25.00 -48.56
N ALA A 153 -11.76 -25.46 -49.70
CA ALA A 153 -11.78 -26.90 -50.03
C ALA A 153 -10.99 -27.72 -49.01
N LEU A 154 -9.77 -27.29 -48.65
CA LEU A 154 -8.95 -27.92 -47.63
C LEU A 154 -9.62 -27.90 -46.22
N GLY A 155 -10.23 -26.78 -45.88
CA GLY A 155 -10.94 -26.65 -44.58
C GLY A 155 -12.15 -27.56 -44.46
N LEU A 156 -12.99 -27.61 -45.50
CA LEU A 156 -14.19 -28.46 -45.53
C LEU A 156 -13.80 -29.94 -45.57
N GLU A 157 -12.77 -30.34 -46.36
CA GLU A 157 -12.22 -31.69 -46.40
C GLU A 157 -11.70 -32.12 -45.01
N SER A 158 -11.02 -31.22 -44.29
CA SER A 158 -10.55 -31.51 -42.92
C SER A 158 -11.69 -31.78 -41.94
N ILE A 159 -12.77 -30.98 -42.04
CA ILE A 159 -13.97 -31.17 -41.22
C ILE A 159 -14.65 -32.50 -41.57
N GLN A 160 -14.76 -32.81 -42.85
CA GLN A 160 -15.36 -34.05 -43.32
C GLN A 160 -14.59 -35.27 -42.83
N LYS A 161 -13.24 -35.27 -42.94
CA LYS A 161 -12.39 -36.35 -42.42
C LYS A 161 -12.50 -36.53 -40.91
N MET A 162 -12.62 -35.44 -40.18
CA MET A 162 -12.80 -35.48 -38.72
C MET A 162 -14.17 -36.09 -38.36
N LEU A 163 -15.22 -35.72 -39.08
CA LEU A 163 -16.57 -36.26 -38.91
C LEU A 163 -16.62 -37.75 -39.25
N ASP A 164 -16.02 -38.15 -40.37
CA ASP A 164 -15.91 -39.56 -40.81
C ASP A 164 -15.16 -40.38 -39.74
N GLY A 165 -14.07 -39.86 -39.18
CA GLY A 165 -13.35 -40.54 -38.10
C GLY A 165 -14.19 -40.69 -36.83
N LEU A 166 -15.00 -39.68 -36.45
CA LEU A 166 -15.93 -39.77 -35.33
C LEU A 166 -17.06 -40.79 -35.61
N LEU A 167 -17.64 -40.74 -36.79
CA LEU A 167 -18.68 -41.67 -37.23
C LEU A 167 -18.17 -43.12 -37.31
N TRP A 168 -16.94 -43.31 -37.73
CA TRP A 168 -16.28 -44.63 -37.69
C TRP A 168 -16.18 -45.15 -36.26
N LEU A 169 -15.79 -44.29 -35.28
CA LEU A 169 -15.73 -44.68 -33.88
C LEU A 169 -17.12 -45.04 -33.31
N ILE A 170 -18.15 -44.26 -33.65
CA ILE A 170 -19.54 -44.50 -33.25
C ILE A 170 -20.08 -45.77 -33.87
N GLY A 171 -19.71 -46.10 -35.13
CA GLY A 171 -20.11 -47.30 -35.85
C GLY A 171 -19.68 -48.63 -35.18
N HIS A 172 -18.70 -48.58 -34.29
CA HIS A 172 -18.32 -49.74 -33.46
C HIS A 172 -19.26 -50.01 -32.28
N ILE A 173 -20.23 -49.11 -31.99
CA ILE A 173 -21.22 -49.29 -30.94
C ILE A 173 -22.40 -50.10 -31.50
N PRO A 174 -22.85 -51.20 -30.88
CA PRO A 174 -24.03 -51.96 -31.35
C PRO A 174 -25.25 -51.06 -31.49
N HIS A 175 -26.02 -51.22 -32.56
CA HIS A 175 -27.24 -50.46 -32.87
C HIS A 175 -27.04 -48.98 -33.24
N SER A 176 -25.83 -48.55 -33.58
CA SER A 176 -25.54 -47.14 -33.93
C SER A 176 -25.80 -46.80 -35.43
N GLY A 177 -26.20 -47.72 -36.27
CA GLY A 177 -26.36 -47.51 -37.72
C GLY A 177 -27.14 -46.27 -38.11
N ALA A 178 -28.33 -46.05 -37.49
CA ALA A 178 -29.15 -44.87 -37.74
C ALA A 178 -28.47 -43.54 -37.36
N ILE A 179 -27.58 -43.55 -36.36
CA ILE A 179 -26.79 -42.38 -35.93
C ILE A 179 -25.69 -42.10 -36.92
N VAL A 180 -25.04 -43.15 -37.46
CA VAL A 180 -23.99 -43.03 -38.46
C VAL A 180 -24.57 -42.49 -39.78
N ASP A 181 -25.71 -43.01 -40.25
CA ASP A 181 -26.39 -42.54 -41.46
C ASP A 181 -26.81 -41.06 -41.34
N ALA A 182 -27.42 -40.70 -40.20
CA ALA A 182 -27.75 -39.30 -39.91
C ALA A 182 -26.53 -38.41 -39.84
N GLY A 183 -25.41 -38.93 -39.31
CA GLY A 183 -24.12 -38.24 -39.26
C GLY A 183 -23.52 -37.96 -40.63
N HIS A 184 -23.56 -38.93 -41.56
CA HIS A 184 -23.13 -38.70 -42.94
C HIS A 184 -24.00 -37.68 -43.66
N THR A 185 -25.34 -37.73 -43.48
CA THR A 185 -26.23 -36.71 -44.02
C THR A 185 -25.95 -35.31 -43.49
N LEU A 186 -25.69 -35.19 -42.20
CA LEU A 186 -25.29 -33.95 -41.56
C LEU A 186 -23.94 -33.44 -42.08
N GLY A 187 -22.96 -34.37 -42.32
CA GLY A 187 -21.67 -34.04 -42.88
C GLY A 187 -21.76 -33.45 -44.29
N GLN A 188 -22.61 -34.05 -45.15
CA GLN A 188 -22.89 -33.49 -46.48
C GLN A 188 -23.54 -32.11 -46.40
N TRP A 189 -24.54 -31.93 -45.52
CA TRP A 189 -25.17 -30.63 -45.33
C TRP A 189 -24.15 -29.57 -44.81
N ILE A 190 -23.23 -29.93 -43.93
CA ILE A 190 -22.18 -29.03 -43.44
C ILE A 190 -21.30 -28.56 -44.60
N VAL A 191 -20.94 -29.46 -45.54
CA VAL A 191 -20.12 -29.10 -46.70
C VAL A 191 -20.91 -28.24 -47.67
N ASP A 192 -22.15 -28.57 -47.98
CA ASP A 192 -22.97 -27.84 -48.95
C ASP A 192 -23.46 -26.48 -48.45
N ALA A 193 -23.80 -26.40 -47.19
CA ALA A 193 -24.34 -25.17 -46.58
C ALA A 193 -23.26 -24.33 -45.88
N TRP A 194 -21.97 -24.48 -46.20
CA TRP A 194 -20.87 -23.74 -45.53
C TRP A 194 -21.08 -22.22 -45.49
N TRP A 195 -21.68 -21.66 -46.53
CA TRP A 195 -21.96 -20.22 -46.67
C TRP A 195 -23.03 -19.71 -45.70
N VAL A 196 -23.77 -20.60 -45.04
CA VAL A 196 -24.73 -20.25 -43.95
C VAL A 196 -24.11 -20.43 -42.59
N TRP A 197 -23.61 -21.64 -42.28
CA TRP A 197 -23.21 -21.93 -40.91
C TRP A 197 -21.86 -21.32 -40.52
N ILE A 198 -20.90 -21.12 -41.44
CA ILE A 198 -19.61 -20.48 -41.13
C ILE A 198 -19.85 -19.03 -40.65
N PRO A 199 -20.56 -18.16 -41.38
CA PRO A 199 -20.86 -16.82 -40.91
C PRO A 199 -21.62 -16.81 -39.59
N ILE A 200 -22.61 -17.69 -39.42
CA ILE A 200 -23.40 -17.76 -38.20
C ILE A 200 -22.55 -18.18 -37.00
N THR A 201 -21.76 -19.22 -37.11
CA THR A 201 -20.88 -19.67 -36.00
C THR A 201 -19.85 -18.61 -35.64
N ARG A 202 -19.32 -17.89 -36.61
CA ARG A 202 -18.40 -16.76 -36.34
C ARG A 202 -19.10 -15.60 -35.67
N PHE A 203 -20.31 -15.27 -36.13
CA PHE A 203 -21.13 -14.25 -35.46
C PHE A 203 -21.37 -14.60 -33.98
N VAL A 204 -21.85 -15.81 -33.72
CA VAL A 204 -22.14 -16.29 -32.35
C VAL A 204 -20.87 -16.34 -31.51
N GLY A 205 -19.75 -16.83 -32.05
CA GLY A 205 -18.47 -16.92 -31.36
C GLY A 205 -17.91 -15.57 -30.97
N VAL A 206 -17.99 -14.56 -31.85
CA VAL A 206 -17.53 -13.19 -31.54
C VAL A 206 -18.45 -12.50 -30.55
N ALA A 207 -19.77 -12.65 -30.71
CA ALA A 207 -20.74 -12.09 -29.75
C ALA A 207 -20.55 -12.68 -28.35
N PHE A 208 -20.34 -14.00 -28.27
CA PHE A 208 -20.02 -14.67 -27.01
C PHE A 208 -18.71 -14.15 -26.41
N LEU A 209 -17.64 -14.01 -27.22
CA LEU A 209 -16.35 -13.49 -26.77
C LEU A 209 -16.48 -12.10 -26.14
N VAL A 210 -17.23 -11.18 -26.78
CA VAL A 210 -17.47 -9.82 -26.27
C VAL A 210 -18.20 -9.87 -24.93
N LEU A 211 -19.30 -10.64 -24.83
CA LEU A 211 -20.11 -10.71 -23.61
C LEU A 211 -19.36 -11.41 -22.46
N ALA A 212 -18.66 -12.50 -22.76
CA ALA A 212 -17.88 -13.25 -21.79
C ALA A 212 -16.66 -12.45 -21.28
N ALA A 213 -15.93 -11.76 -22.17
CA ALA A 213 -14.82 -10.90 -21.77
C ALA A 213 -15.29 -9.70 -20.93
N ARG A 214 -16.47 -9.13 -21.25
CA ARG A 214 -17.07 -8.08 -20.43
C ARG A 214 -17.45 -8.61 -19.04
N TRP A 215 -18.09 -9.78 -18.97
CA TRP A 215 -18.44 -10.41 -17.69
C TRP A 215 -17.18 -10.73 -16.86
N LEU A 216 -16.16 -11.30 -17.48
CA LEU A 216 -14.89 -11.63 -16.81
C LEU A 216 -14.16 -10.37 -16.33
N LEU A 217 -14.11 -9.31 -17.14
CA LEU A 217 -13.52 -8.04 -16.75
C LEU A 217 -14.23 -7.47 -15.51
N VAL A 218 -15.57 -7.44 -15.50
CA VAL A 218 -16.35 -6.96 -14.34
C VAL A 218 -16.13 -7.84 -13.11
N ALA A 219 -16.03 -9.16 -13.29
CA ALA A 219 -15.78 -10.10 -12.20
C ALA A 219 -14.38 -9.89 -11.58
N ILE A 220 -13.37 -9.63 -12.41
CA ILE A 220 -12.00 -9.31 -11.98
C ILE A 220 -11.98 -7.96 -11.26
N LEU A 221 -12.59 -6.92 -11.85
CA LEU A 221 -12.64 -5.58 -11.28
C LEU A 221 -13.39 -5.54 -9.93
N ARG A 222 -14.36 -6.42 -9.71
CA ARG A 222 -15.04 -6.55 -8.40
C ARG A 222 -14.17 -7.21 -7.33
N ARG A 223 -13.16 -7.99 -7.72
CA ARG A 223 -12.25 -8.69 -6.80
C ARG A 223 -10.94 -7.95 -6.56
N ILE A 224 -10.51 -7.24 -7.58
CA ILE A 224 -9.38 -6.33 -7.49
C ILE A 224 -10.00 -4.96 -7.33
N SER A 225 -9.87 -4.35 -6.16
CA SER A 225 -10.07 -2.91 -6.01
C SER A 225 -8.99 -2.26 -6.87
N LEU A 226 -9.28 -2.13 -8.16
CA LEU A 226 -8.59 -1.17 -8.99
C LEU A 226 -9.18 0.17 -8.56
N ASP A 227 -8.78 0.62 -7.39
CA ASP A 227 -8.78 2.04 -7.16
C ASP A 227 -7.93 2.60 -8.31
N THR A 228 -8.63 3.13 -9.29
CA THR A 228 -8.07 4.21 -10.07
C THR A 228 -7.80 5.25 -9.00
N GLY A 229 -6.61 5.17 -8.42
CA GLY A 229 -6.25 5.97 -7.26
C GLY A 229 -6.70 7.38 -7.55
N TRP A 230 -7.81 7.78 -6.91
CA TRP A 230 -8.14 9.17 -6.86
C TRP A 230 -6.98 9.81 -6.09
N ASP A 231 -6.06 10.37 -6.84
CA ASP A 231 -4.98 11.15 -6.29
C ASP A 231 -5.49 12.59 -6.19
N PRO A 232 -5.75 13.08 -4.98
CA PRO A 232 -6.23 14.44 -4.78
C PRO A 232 -5.24 15.48 -5.29
N LEU A 233 -3.98 15.14 -5.45
CA LEU A 233 -2.91 16.00 -5.92
C LEU A 233 -2.56 15.82 -7.40
N ALA A 234 -3.22 14.89 -8.11
CA ALA A 234 -2.94 14.63 -9.53
C ALA A 234 -3.14 15.86 -10.44
N ASN A 235 -4.02 16.78 -10.03
CA ASN A 235 -4.29 18.03 -10.71
C ASN A 235 -3.66 19.25 -9.99
N ALA A 236 -2.88 19.04 -8.93
CA ALA A 236 -2.14 20.12 -8.31
C ALA A 236 -1.28 20.82 -9.38
N PRO A 237 -1.27 22.15 -9.47
CA PRO A 237 -0.48 22.85 -10.47
C PRO A 237 0.98 22.46 -10.31
N ALA A 238 1.47 21.62 -11.22
CA ALA A 238 2.87 21.24 -11.25
C ALA A 238 3.74 22.45 -11.58
N ALA A 239 4.95 22.48 -11.07
CA ALA A 239 5.91 23.54 -11.28
C ALA A 239 6.13 23.95 -12.74
N ASN A 240 5.86 23.04 -13.68
CA ASN A 240 6.12 23.21 -15.11
C ASN A 240 4.94 23.78 -15.92
N THR A 241 3.79 24.12 -15.31
CA THR A 241 2.61 24.67 -16.01
C THR A 241 2.47 26.19 -15.85
N VAL A 242 3.37 26.81 -15.10
CA VAL A 242 3.41 28.27 -15.00
C VAL A 242 4.26 28.78 -16.17
N GLY A 243 3.63 29.55 -17.06
CA GLY A 243 4.34 30.26 -18.15
C GLY A 243 5.46 31.12 -17.58
N ASP A 244 6.46 31.43 -18.38
CA ASP A 244 7.76 32.07 -18.09
C ASP A 244 7.74 33.39 -17.28
N ASP A 245 6.59 33.86 -16.76
CA ASP A 245 6.46 35.23 -16.27
C ASP A 245 6.23 35.45 -14.78
N ALA A 246 6.26 34.45 -13.89
CA ALA A 246 6.49 34.68 -12.44
C ALA A 246 6.71 33.39 -11.68
N PRO A 247 7.69 33.30 -10.75
CA PRO A 247 7.69 32.27 -9.73
C PRO A 247 6.45 32.49 -8.86
N SER A 248 5.42 31.67 -9.02
CA SER A 248 4.23 31.72 -8.19
C SER A 248 4.62 31.34 -6.76
N SER A 249 4.88 32.37 -5.93
CA SER A 249 5.08 32.17 -4.50
C SER A 249 3.87 31.39 -3.96
N PRO A 250 4.04 30.32 -3.17
CA PRO A 250 2.93 29.63 -2.55
C PRO A 250 2.13 30.51 -1.58
N LEU A 251 2.68 31.65 -1.17
CA LEU A 251 2.03 32.65 -0.33
C LEU A 251 1.81 33.96 -1.11
N PRO A 252 0.71 34.68 -0.86
CA PRO A 252 -0.38 34.35 0.08
C PRO A 252 -1.25 33.19 -0.40
N LEU A 253 -1.70 32.35 0.53
CA LEU A 253 -2.61 31.22 0.28
C LEU A 253 -3.90 31.46 1.08
N ALA A 254 -5.05 31.38 0.43
CA ALA A 254 -6.34 31.47 1.12
C ALA A 254 -7.33 30.42 0.62
N LEU A 255 -8.07 29.85 1.54
CA LEU A 255 -9.26 29.03 1.32
C LEU A 255 -10.47 29.85 1.73
N ASN A 256 -11.48 29.97 0.87
CA ASN A 256 -12.70 30.73 1.14
C ASN A 256 -13.91 29.81 0.98
N ASP A 257 -14.63 29.58 2.08
CA ASP A 257 -15.83 28.76 2.17
C ASP A 257 -15.67 27.37 1.53
N VAL A 258 -14.54 26.72 1.80
CA VAL A 258 -14.17 25.46 1.15
C VAL A 258 -14.83 24.29 1.86
N SER A 259 -15.58 23.50 1.07
CA SER A 259 -16.11 22.18 1.48
C SER A 259 -15.53 21.09 0.59
N PHE A 260 -15.27 19.93 1.22
CA PHE A 260 -14.64 18.81 0.53
C PHE A 260 -15.27 17.49 0.92
N THR A 261 -15.55 16.64 -0.09
CA THR A 261 -16.10 15.30 0.07
C THR A 261 -15.29 14.31 -0.75
N TYR A 262 -14.81 13.25 -0.11
CA TYR A 262 -14.13 12.17 -0.84
C TYR A 262 -15.08 11.45 -1.80
N PRO A 263 -14.62 11.00 -2.97
CA PRO A 263 -15.45 10.25 -3.92
C PRO A 263 -16.07 9.03 -3.25
N GLY A 264 -17.41 8.93 -3.31
CA GLY A 264 -18.16 7.83 -2.71
C GLY A 264 -18.50 7.98 -1.22
N ALA A 265 -17.99 9.01 -0.53
CA ALA A 265 -18.39 9.33 0.83
C ALA A 265 -19.73 10.06 0.86
N GLN A 266 -20.52 9.82 1.92
CA GLN A 266 -21.79 10.51 2.13
C GLN A 266 -21.68 11.76 3.01
N GLN A 267 -20.54 11.94 3.67
CA GLN A 267 -20.28 13.05 4.58
C GLN A 267 -19.13 13.92 4.08
N HIS A 268 -19.24 15.21 4.31
CA HIS A 268 -18.15 16.14 4.05
C HIS A 268 -17.00 15.88 5.02
N ALA A 269 -15.77 15.82 4.51
CA ALA A 269 -14.55 15.80 5.32
C ALA A 269 -14.20 17.19 5.85
N LEU A 270 -14.54 18.25 5.05
CA LEU A 270 -14.44 19.66 5.46
C LEU A 270 -15.71 20.38 5.05
N ARG A 271 -16.10 21.40 5.87
CA ARG A 271 -17.35 22.17 5.68
C ARG A 271 -17.09 23.65 5.89
N GLY A 272 -17.26 24.47 4.85
CA GLY A 272 -17.20 25.92 4.95
C GLY A 272 -15.91 26.47 5.55
N VAL A 273 -14.76 25.86 5.27
CA VAL A 273 -13.48 26.25 5.82
C VAL A 273 -13.00 27.53 5.16
N THR A 274 -12.78 28.59 5.99
CA THR A 274 -12.18 29.86 5.55
C THR A 274 -10.93 30.12 6.38
N ILE A 275 -9.76 30.21 5.70
CA ILE A 275 -8.45 30.41 6.34
C ILE A 275 -7.47 31.02 5.35
N SER A 276 -6.55 31.88 5.85
CA SER A 276 -5.50 32.48 5.05
C SER A 276 -4.12 32.39 5.71
N PHE A 277 -3.08 32.24 4.89
CA PHE A 277 -1.67 32.28 5.24
C PHE A 277 -1.00 33.38 4.41
N GLU A 278 -0.56 34.44 5.03
CA GLU A 278 -0.05 35.63 4.32
C GLU A 278 1.47 35.77 4.39
N ARG A 279 2.05 35.30 5.49
CA ARG A 279 3.48 35.45 5.80
C ARG A 279 4.07 34.15 6.38
N PRO A 280 5.40 34.01 6.36
CA PRO A 280 6.06 32.94 7.08
C PRO A 280 5.74 33.01 8.58
N GLU A 281 5.03 32.00 9.09
CA GLU A 281 4.72 31.79 10.50
C GLU A 281 4.67 30.30 10.80
N TYR A 282 4.93 29.91 12.03
CA TYR A 282 4.74 28.53 12.51
C TYR A 282 3.31 28.35 12.99
N THR A 283 2.48 27.78 12.14
CA THR A 283 1.08 27.50 12.44
C THR A 283 0.91 26.04 12.79
N VAL A 284 0.27 25.77 13.94
CA VAL A 284 -0.08 24.40 14.34
C VAL A 284 -1.59 24.20 14.20
N ILE A 285 -1.99 23.11 13.54
CA ILE A 285 -3.39 22.69 13.39
C ILE A 285 -3.64 21.49 14.28
N VAL A 286 -4.53 21.65 15.26
CA VAL A 286 -4.86 20.64 16.26
C VAL A 286 -6.27 20.12 16.06
N GLY A 287 -6.51 18.85 16.37
CA GLY A 287 -7.85 18.25 16.37
C GLY A 287 -7.81 16.73 16.49
N HIS A 288 -8.94 16.13 16.84
CA HIS A 288 -9.07 14.68 16.96
C HIS A 288 -8.88 13.95 15.63
N ASN A 289 -8.64 12.64 15.70
CA ASN A 289 -8.58 11.82 14.49
C ASN A 289 -9.92 11.83 13.77
N GLY A 290 -9.86 12.01 12.42
CA GLY A 290 -11.07 12.16 11.59
C GLY A 290 -11.70 13.54 11.58
N SER A 291 -11.11 14.55 12.21
CA SER A 291 -11.63 15.93 12.20
C SER A 291 -11.44 16.67 10.86
N GLY A 292 -10.70 16.11 9.88
CA GLY A 292 -10.45 16.72 8.58
C GLY A 292 -9.06 17.33 8.40
N LYS A 293 -8.14 17.19 9.36
CA LYS A 293 -6.78 17.77 9.32
C LYS A 293 -5.98 17.40 8.08
N SER A 294 -5.85 16.11 7.78
CA SER A 294 -5.11 15.65 6.60
C SER A 294 -5.78 16.06 5.28
N THR A 295 -7.13 16.20 5.28
CA THR A 295 -7.86 16.75 4.13
C THR A 295 -7.52 18.23 3.93
N LEU A 296 -7.41 18.99 5.04
CA LEU A 296 -6.96 20.38 4.98
C LEU A 296 -5.51 20.48 4.48
N ALA A 297 -4.61 19.59 4.95
CA ALA A 297 -3.24 19.50 4.42
C ALA A 297 -3.19 19.33 2.90
N LEU A 298 -4.00 18.42 2.35
CA LEU A 298 -4.08 18.19 0.91
C LEU A 298 -4.58 19.43 0.14
N LEU A 299 -5.57 20.14 0.67
CA LEU A 299 -6.07 21.38 0.06
C LEU A 299 -5.02 22.49 0.10
N LEU A 300 -4.28 22.64 1.19
CA LEU A 300 -3.17 23.57 1.30
C LEU A 300 -2.03 23.20 0.34
N ALA A 301 -1.76 21.91 0.15
CA ALA A 301 -0.75 21.42 -0.77
C ALA A 301 -1.11 21.57 -2.25
N GLY A 302 -2.40 21.77 -2.59
CA GLY A 302 -2.79 21.99 -3.98
C GLY A 302 -3.96 21.18 -4.48
N ALA A 303 -4.59 20.35 -3.66
CA ALA A 303 -5.82 19.65 -4.06
C ALA A 303 -6.93 20.63 -4.42
N GLU A 304 -7.74 20.26 -5.40
CA GLU A 304 -8.89 21.08 -5.82
C GLU A 304 -10.00 20.97 -4.75
N PRO A 305 -10.57 22.11 -4.30
CA PRO A 305 -11.73 22.10 -3.42
C PRO A 305 -12.97 21.52 -4.13
N GLY A 306 -13.83 20.81 -3.39
CA GLY A 306 -15.12 20.35 -3.92
C GLY A 306 -16.10 21.49 -4.14
N GLU A 307 -16.14 22.42 -3.18
CA GLU A 307 -16.91 23.64 -3.18
C GLU A 307 -16.08 24.76 -2.58
N GLY A 308 -16.38 26.02 -2.88
CA GLY A 308 -15.60 27.16 -2.44
C GLY A 308 -14.44 27.48 -3.37
N THR A 309 -13.51 28.33 -2.92
CA THR A 309 -12.37 28.76 -3.73
C THR A 309 -11.06 28.68 -2.97
N ARG A 310 -10.00 28.26 -3.66
CA ARG A 310 -8.61 28.35 -3.21
C ARG A 310 -7.89 29.41 -4.05
N THR A 311 -7.25 30.35 -3.39
CA THR A 311 -6.45 31.39 -4.03
C THR A 311 -5.01 31.30 -3.51
N GLY A 312 -4.06 31.46 -4.41
CA GLY A 312 -2.64 31.29 -4.07
C GLY A 312 -2.25 29.81 -3.93
N GLY A 313 -1.07 29.60 -3.42
CA GLY A 313 -0.44 28.27 -3.35
C GLY A 313 -0.07 27.74 -4.74
N GLY A 314 0.95 26.92 -4.81
CA GLY A 314 1.39 26.30 -6.05
C GLY A 314 2.80 25.78 -5.93
N GLY A 315 3.24 25.12 -7.00
CA GLY A 315 4.60 24.59 -7.07
C GLY A 315 4.87 23.49 -6.08
N LEU A 316 3.90 22.57 -5.83
CA LEU A 316 4.15 21.40 -5.00
C LEU A 316 5.36 20.62 -5.55
N GLY A 317 6.38 20.44 -4.72
CA GLY A 317 7.63 19.77 -5.07
C GLY A 317 8.59 20.60 -5.95
N ALA A 318 8.28 21.88 -6.24
CA ALA A 318 9.18 22.79 -6.93
C ALA A 318 10.14 23.49 -5.96
N VAL A 319 11.29 23.92 -6.47
CA VAL A 319 12.21 24.80 -5.73
C VAL A 319 11.50 26.14 -5.42
N GLY A 320 11.51 26.54 -4.16
CA GLY A 320 10.80 27.74 -3.70
C GLY A 320 9.29 27.63 -3.67
N GLY A 321 8.72 26.46 -3.96
CA GLY A 321 7.29 26.17 -3.95
C GLY A 321 6.76 25.69 -2.59
N SER A 322 5.74 24.83 -2.61
CA SER A 322 5.22 24.16 -1.43
C SER A 322 5.76 22.74 -1.31
N ALA A 323 5.91 22.24 -0.09
CA ALA A 323 6.28 20.87 0.21
C ALA A 323 5.29 20.26 1.20
N LEU A 324 4.98 18.97 1.01
CA LEU A 324 4.12 18.19 1.90
C LEU A 324 4.88 16.99 2.44
N VAL A 325 5.04 16.93 3.76
CA VAL A 325 5.53 15.76 4.50
C VAL A 325 4.31 15.07 5.10
N GLY A 326 3.97 13.92 4.54
CA GLY A 326 2.78 13.17 4.95
C GLY A 326 3.03 12.26 6.15
N GLN A 327 1.95 11.77 6.73
CA GLN A 327 1.94 10.85 7.88
C GLN A 327 2.70 9.51 7.60
N ARG A 328 2.82 9.10 6.34
CA ARG A 328 3.41 7.82 5.91
C ARG A 328 4.71 8.07 5.14
N SER A 329 5.75 8.41 5.86
CA SER A 329 7.08 8.65 5.27
C SER A 329 7.67 7.39 4.59
N GLU A 330 7.33 6.19 5.07
CA GLU A 330 7.78 4.93 4.49
C GLU A 330 7.31 4.68 3.04
N LEU A 331 6.24 5.34 2.61
CA LEU A 331 5.72 5.26 1.24
C LEU A 331 6.39 6.24 0.27
N LEU A 332 7.18 7.17 0.79
CA LEU A 332 7.80 8.24 0.01
C LEU A 332 9.24 7.91 -0.40
N VAL A 333 9.80 6.80 0.07
CA VAL A 333 11.17 6.38 -0.24
C VAL A 333 11.29 5.91 -1.68
N LEU A 334 12.12 6.57 -2.46
CA LEU A 334 12.36 6.32 -3.88
C LEU A 334 13.83 6.02 -4.20
N GLY A 335 14.77 6.53 -3.39
CA GLY A 335 16.21 6.38 -3.57
C GLY A 335 16.74 5.02 -3.09
N GLN A 336 17.92 4.62 -3.58
CA GLN A 336 18.64 3.44 -3.12
C GLN A 336 19.41 3.71 -1.81
N ASN A 337 19.80 4.97 -1.60
CA ASN A 337 20.41 5.46 -0.37
C ASN A 337 19.79 6.81 0.02
N VAL A 338 20.10 7.28 1.23
CA VAL A 338 19.58 8.53 1.80
C VAL A 338 19.89 9.73 0.91
N ALA A 339 21.13 9.83 0.39
CA ALA A 339 21.55 10.93 -0.47
C ALA A 339 20.73 10.99 -1.77
N GLU A 340 20.54 9.85 -2.41
CA GLU A 340 19.75 9.72 -3.64
C GLU A 340 18.28 10.03 -3.38
N ASP A 341 17.72 9.61 -2.24
CA ASP A 341 16.32 9.85 -1.87
C ASP A 341 16.06 11.36 -1.64
N VAL A 342 16.93 12.05 -0.92
CA VAL A 342 16.84 13.51 -0.68
C VAL A 342 16.89 14.30 -1.98
N THR A 343 17.76 13.89 -2.91
CA THR A 343 17.96 14.59 -4.20
C THR A 343 17.07 14.07 -5.32
N TRP A 344 16.17 13.13 -5.04
CA TRP A 344 15.33 12.49 -6.05
C TRP A 344 14.52 13.50 -6.84
N GLY A 345 14.69 13.49 -8.17
CA GLY A 345 13.98 14.37 -9.11
C GLY A 345 14.47 15.82 -9.12
N MET A 346 15.58 16.14 -8.46
CA MET A 346 16.31 17.40 -8.61
C MET A 346 17.17 17.37 -9.88
N SER A 347 17.41 18.51 -10.47
CA SER A 347 18.36 18.65 -11.57
C SER A 347 19.82 18.57 -11.07
N ASP A 348 20.77 18.29 -11.98
CA ASP A 348 22.21 18.24 -11.63
C ASP A 348 22.73 19.58 -11.06
N GLN A 349 22.11 20.71 -11.45
CA GLN A 349 22.48 22.01 -10.92
C GLN A 349 21.97 22.20 -9.49
N GLU A 350 20.71 21.89 -9.23
CA GLU A 350 20.08 21.97 -7.91
C GLU A 350 20.79 21.06 -6.91
N THR A 351 21.18 19.86 -7.35
CA THR A 351 21.93 18.91 -6.51
C THR A 351 23.32 19.42 -6.16
N ARG A 352 24.00 20.13 -7.09
CA ARG A 352 25.31 20.73 -6.82
C ARG A 352 25.26 21.94 -5.90
N ASP A 353 24.17 22.69 -5.96
CA ASP A 353 23.96 23.87 -5.14
C ASP A 353 23.47 23.53 -3.72
N LEU A 354 23.07 22.26 -3.48
CA LEU A 354 22.63 21.76 -2.19
C LEU A 354 23.83 21.31 -1.33
N ASP A 355 23.97 21.88 -0.15
CA ASP A 355 24.84 21.32 0.89
C ASP A 355 24.10 20.17 1.59
N LEU A 356 24.30 18.96 1.06
CA LEU A 356 23.63 17.76 1.55
C LEU A 356 24.06 17.40 2.97
N ASP A 357 25.33 17.57 3.30
CA ASP A 357 25.87 17.21 4.62
C ASP A 357 25.30 18.13 5.70
N ASP A 358 25.25 19.46 5.47
CA ASP A 358 24.60 20.41 6.37
C ASP A 358 23.11 20.08 6.55
N LEU A 359 22.40 19.78 5.45
CA LEU A 359 20.99 19.44 5.51
C LEU A 359 20.75 18.17 6.34
N LEU A 360 21.54 17.12 6.12
CA LEU A 360 21.43 15.87 6.87
C LEU A 360 21.78 16.06 8.35
N GLU A 361 22.76 16.91 8.68
CA GLU A 361 23.08 17.26 10.05
C GLU A 361 21.91 17.99 10.73
N ARG A 362 21.34 18.99 10.08
CA ARG A 362 20.19 19.77 10.57
C ARG A 362 18.96 18.90 10.86
N VAL A 363 18.69 17.86 10.08
CA VAL A 363 17.57 16.95 10.33
C VAL A 363 17.95 15.76 11.23
N GLY A 364 19.22 15.68 11.69
CA GLY A 364 19.69 14.61 12.58
C GLY A 364 19.91 13.27 11.87
N LEU A 365 20.36 13.31 10.61
CA LEU A 365 20.76 12.15 9.80
C LEU A 365 22.26 12.20 9.41
N ALA A 366 23.08 12.93 10.17
CA ALA A 366 24.51 13.02 9.91
C ALA A 366 25.17 11.64 9.79
N GLY A 367 26.02 11.47 8.77
CA GLY A 367 26.74 10.22 8.52
C GLY A 367 25.91 9.07 7.94
N LEU A 368 24.63 9.29 7.59
CA LEU A 368 23.76 8.28 7.00
C LEU A 368 23.52 8.46 5.49
N ALA A 369 24.29 9.31 4.82
CA ALA A 369 24.09 9.61 3.40
C ALA A 369 24.06 8.35 2.50
N ASP A 370 24.95 7.38 2.77
CA ASP A 370 25.07 6.12 2.01
C ASP A 370 24.18 4.98 2.56
N ALA A 371 23.44 5.21 3.65
CA ALA A 371 22.62 4.17 4.26
C ALA A 371 21.40 3.83 3.37
N ASP A 372 21.02 2.54 3.33
CA ASP A 372 19.76 2.11 2.70
C ASP A 372 18.58 2.69 3.51
N PRO A 373 17.67 3.46 2.90
CA PRO A 373 16.51 4.00 3.59
C PRO A 373 15.64 2.96 4.28
N ARG A 374 15.62 1.73 3.78
CA ARG A 374 14.86 0.60 4.36
C ARG A 374 15.44 0.12 5.68
N SER A 375 16.70 0.45 5.97
CA SER A 375 17.35 0.13 7.24
C SER A 375 17.12 1.17 8.33
N LEU A 376 16.52 2.32 7.98
CA LEU A 376 16.25 3.41 8.90
C LEU A 376 15.08 3.09 9.84
N SER A 377 15.15 3.62 11.06
CA SER A 377 14.02 3.61 12.00
C SER A 377 12.87 4.50 11.51
N GLY A 378 11.65 4.31 12.04
CA GLY A 378 10.49 5.14 11.67
C GLY A 378 10.75 6.64 11.86
N GLY A 379 11.40 7.04 12.95
CA GLY A 379 11.79 8.43 13.18
C GLY A 379 12.85 8.94 12.21
N GLN A 380 13.82 8.11 11.82
CA GLN A 380 14.81 8.46 10.79
C GLN A 380 14.16 8.59 9.41
N LEU A 381 13.18 7.76 9.07
CA LEU A 381 12.41 7.88 7.83
C LEU A 381 11.60 9.19 7.77
N GLN A 382 11.04 9.63 8.90
CA GLN A 382 10.36 10.92 8.96
C GLN A 382 11.32 12.09 8.79
N ARG A 383 12.51 12.01 9.38
CA ARG A 383 13.58 12.98 9.18
C ARG A 383 14.09 12.99 7.73
N LEU A 384 14.16 11.82 7.07
CA LEU A 384 14.49 11.71 5.65
C LEU A 384 13.45 12.39 4.76
N ALA A 385 12.15 12.15 5.01
CA ALA A 385 11.07 12.82 4.28
C ALA A 385 11.12 14.36 4.46
N LEU A 386 11.45 14.83 5.67
CA LEU A 386 11.65 16.27 5.93
C LEU A 386 12.88 16.79 5.20
N ALA A 387 13.99 16.05 5.15
CA ALA A 387 15.19 16.44 4.39
C ALA A 387 14.86 16.60 2.89
N GLY A 388 14.18 15.63 2.29
CA GLY A 388 13.73 15.71 0.89
C GLY A 388 12.80 16.89 0.60
N ALA A 389 11.94 17.25 1.57
CA ALA A 389 11.11 18.44 1.48
C ALA A 389 11.93 19.74 1.54
N LEU A 390 12.89 19.84 2.47
CA LEU A 390 13.72 21.03 2.68
C LEU A 390 14.80 21.22 1.59
N ALA A 391 15.25 20.14 0.96
CA ALA A 391 16.25 20.17 -0.11
C ALA A 391 15.86 21.14 -1.26
N ARG A 392 14.56 21.35 -1.46
CA ARG A 392 14.03 22.25 -2.49
C ARG A 392 13.74 23.68 -1.99
N SER A 393 14.21 24.01 -0.80
CA SER A 393 14.03 25.32 -0.17
C SER A 393 12.60 25.85 -0.32
N PRO A 394 11.58 25.11 0.16
CA PRO A 394 10.19 25.47 -0.01
C PRO A 394 9.86 26.78 0.71
N ARG A 395 8.90 27.56 0.21
CA ARG A 395 8.35 28.72 0.94
C ARG A 395 7.16 28.36 1.83
N LEU A 396 6.54 27.20 1.58
CA LEU A 396 5.47 26.64 2.41
C LEU A 396 5.76 25.18 2.67
N LEU A 397 5.95 24.80 3.92
CA LEU A 397 6.09 23.44 4.37
C LEU A 397 4.83 23.00 5.11
N ILE A 398 4.18 21.94 4.64
CA ILE A 398 3.03 21.32 5.28
C ILE A 398 3.49 19.99 5.86
N SER A 399 3.36 19.81 7.17
CA SER A 399 3.81 18.65 7.92
C SER A 399 2.61 17.98 8.59
N ASP A 400 2.20 16.80 8.08
CA ASP A 400 1.02 16.08 8.60
C ASP A 400 1.48 14.92 9.49
N GLU A 401 1.35 15.09 10.82
CA GLU A 401 1.71 14.13 11.88
C GLU A 401 3.16 13.60 11.77
N SER A 402 4.10 14.42 11.32
CA SER A 402 5.50 14.02 11.10
C SER A 402 6.30 13.73 12.40
N THR A 403 5.73 14.00 13.56
CA THR A 403 6.33 13.77 14.90
C THR A 403 5.87 12.46 15.54
N ALA A 404 4.85 11.79 14.98
CA ALA A 404 4.15 10.66 15.62
C ALA A 404 5.01 9.40 15.84
N MET A 405 6.09 9.21 15.06
CA MET A 405 6.96 8.01 15.13
C MET A 405 8.35 8.32 15.73
N ILE A 406 8.54 9.52 16.26
CA ILE A 406 9.81 9.99 16.80
C ILE A 406 9.78 9.86 18.32
N ASP A 407 10.88 9.45 18.92
CA ASP A 407 11.03 9.41 20.37
C ASP A 407 10.98 10.84 20.98
N ARG A 408 10.85 10.94 22.30
CA ARG A 408 10.62 12.20 22.98
C ARG A 408 11.74 13.23 22.74
N ALA A 409 13.00 12.78 22.72
CA ALA A 409 14.14 13.65 22.46
C ALA A 409 14.16 14.15 21.02
N GLY A 410 14.05 13.23 20.05
CA GLY A 410 14.00 13.55 18.63
C GLY A 410 12.77 14.36 18.24
N ARG A 411 11.62 14.17 18.91
CA ARG A 411 10.41 15.00 18.73
C ARG A 411 10.70 16.44 19.10
N SER A 412 11.35 16.67 20.26
CA SER A 412 11.72 18.04 20.68
C SER A 412 12.67 18.71 19.70
N GLU A 413 13.64 17.96 19.14
CA GLU A 413 14.55 18.46 18.11
C GLU A 413 13.81 18.82 16.82
N MET A 414 12.91 17.94 16.37
CA MET A 414 12.10 18.17 15.17
C MET A 414 11.21 19.41 15.32
N LEU A 415 10.54 19.58 16.46
CA LEU A 415 9.71 20.75 16.74
C LEU A 415 10.54 22.03 16.83
N ASN A 416 11.76 21.98 17.39
CA ASN A 416 12.70 23.09 17.38
C ASN A 416 13.09 23.47 15.93
N LEU A 417 13.38 22.49 15.08
CA LEU A 417 13.69 22.73 13.69
C LEU A 417 12.49 23.39 12.98
N LEU A 418 11.28 22.80 13.07
CA LEU A 418 10.07 23.33 12.42
C LEU A 418 9.76 24.75 12.86
N SER A 419 9.87 25.06 14.16
CA SER A 419 9.62 26.39 14.70
C SER A 419 10.68 27.43 14.34
N SER A 420 11.88 27.02 13.91
CA SER A 420 12.95 27.92 13.44
C SER A 420 12.82 28.30 11.95
N LEU A 421 12.13 27.50 11.13
CA LEU A 421 12.04 27.70 9.68
C LEU A 421 11.36 29.03 9.26
N PRO A 422 10.38 29.60 9.99
CA PRO A 422 9.82 30.89 9.64
C PRO A 422 10.84 32.03 9.63
N GLN A 423 11.87 31.96 10.47
CA GLN A 423 12.98 32.94 10.47
C GLN A 423 13.84 32.86 9.19
N GLN A 424 13.78 31.74 8.47
CA GLN A 424 14.43 31.51 7.19
C GLN A 424 13.49 31.82 6.00
N GLY A 425 12.30 32.37 6.26
CA GLY A 425 11.30 32.73 5.24
C GLY A 425 10.41 31.58 4.78
N ILE A 426 10.35 30.45 5.49
CA ILE A 426 9.54 29.29 5.21
C ILE A 426 8.30 29.31 6.13
N ALA A 427 7.10 29.42 5.57
CA ALA A 427 5.88 29.22 6.36
C ALA A 427 5.74 27.72 6.67
N VAL A 428 5.41 27.41 7.91
CA VAL A 428 5.22 26.03 8.34
C VAL A 428 3.80 25.83 8.85
N VAL A 429 3.11 24.85 8.29
CA VAL A 429 1.81 24.36 8.76
C VAL A 429 2.02 22.96 9.30
N HIS A 430 2.09 22.84 10.63
CA HIS A 430 2.27 21.55 11.30
C HIS A 430 0.93 21.05 11.82
N ILE A 431 0.56 19.86 11.42
CA ILE A 431 -0.68 19.19 11.79
C ILE A 431 -0.36 18.11 12.81
N THR A 432 -1.05 18.17 13.95
CA THR A 432 -0.86 17.21 15.04
C THR A 432 -2.17 16.92 15.77
N HIS A 433 -2.21 15.82 16.48
CA HIS A 433 -3.28 15.51 17.44
C HIS A 433 -2.86 15.79 18.90
N ASP A 434 -1.59 16.17 19.11
CA ASP A 434 -1.02 16.47 20.44
C ASP A 434 -1.06 18.00 20.71
N PRO A 435 -1.94 18.49 21.62
CA PRO A 435 -2.01 19.91 21.93
C PRO A 435 -0.70 20.49 22.50
N ALA A 436 0.16 19.67 23.12
CA ALA A 436 1.41 20.14 23.70
C ALA A 436 2.42 20.60 22.62
N GLU A 437 2.28 20.13 21.37
CA GLU A 437 3.11 20.58 20.25
C GLU A 437 2.75 22.02 19.80
N ALA A 438 1.58 22.52 20.20
CA ALA A 438 1.13 23.87 19.90
C ALA A 438 1.78 24.95 20.79
N ASP A 439 2.44 24.60 21.90
CA ASP A 439 3.05 25.55 22.85
C ASP A 439 4.11 26.48 22.20
N ARG A 440 4.67 26.07 21.05
CA ARG A 440 5.69 26.82 20.31
C ARG A 440 5.16 27.55 19.08
N ALA A 441 3.85 27.47 18.83
CA ALA A 441 3.23 27.99 17.63
C ALA A 441 3.00 29.50 17.69
N ASP A 442 3.27 30.18 16.56
CA ASP A 442 2.87 31.58 16.36
C ASP A 442 1.34 31.69 16.20
N ARG A 443 0.72 30.62 15.70
CA ARG A 443 -0.72 30.53 15.43
C ARG A 443 -1.21 29.11 15.68
N VAL A 444 -2.33 28.97 16.36
CA VAL A 444 -2.97 27.69 16.66
C VAL A 444 -4.38 27.67 16.06
N ILE A 445 -4.67 26.66 15.27
CA ILE A 445 -5.96 26.44 14.65
C ILE A 445 -6.52 25.12 15.14
N THR A 446 -7.73 25.17 15.72
CA THR A 446 -8.43 23.96 16.14
C THR A 446 -9.49 23.59 15.13
N ILE A 447 -9.45 22.33 14.68
CA ILE A 447 -10.43 21.78 13.74
C ILE A 447 -11.22 20.64 14.37
N GLU A 448 -12.54 20.69 14.26
CA GLU A 448 -13.44 19.66 14.73
C GLU A 448 -14.53 19.39 13.70
N ARG A 449 -14.80 18.09 13.40
CA ARG A 449 -15.84 17.63 12.47
C ARG A 449 -15.88 18.35 11.13
N GLY A 450 -14.70 18.71 10.63
CA GLY A 450 -14.54 19.37 9.33
C GLY A 450 -14.72 20.88 9.34
N CYS A 451 -14.89 21.51 10.52
CA CYS A 451 -15.02 22.97 10.68
C CYS A 451 -13.87 23.52 11.52
N ILE A 452 -13.44 24.75 11.24
CA ILE A 452 -12.54 25.50 12.12
C ILE A 452 -13.32 25.95 13.35
N LEU A 453 -12.88 25.52 14.53
CA LEU A 453 -13.47 25.87 15.80
C LEU A 453 -12.84 27.14 16.38
N SER A 454 -11.53 27.25 16.35
CA SER A 454 -10.78 28.45 16.78
C SER A 454 -9.58 28.69 15.88
N ASP A 455 -9.16 29.96 15.78
CA ASP A 455 -7.98 30.43 15.08
C ASP A 455 -7.35 31.52 15.96
N GLU A 456 -6.37 31.10 16.75
CA GLU A 456 -5.79 31.92 17.79
C GLU A 456 -4.31 32.20 17.52
N ARG A 457 -3.89 33.42 17.73
CA ARG A 457 -2.47 33.75 17.83
C ARG A 457 -2.18 33.94 19.30
N PRO A 458 -1.48 32.99 19.96
CA PRO A 458 -1.06 33.18 21.34
C PRO A 458 -0.34 34.52 21.41
N ALA A 459 -0.86 35.47 22.18
CA ALA A 459 -0.14 36.71 22.41
C ALA A 459 1.24 36.27 22.87
N LEU A 460 2.30 36.83 22.29
CA LEU A 460 3.67 36.66 22.75
C LEU A 460 3.66 36.99 24.26
N LEU A 461 3.33 36.01 25.05
CA LEU A 461 3.63 36.02 26.49
C LEU A 461 5.14 36.18 26.48
N GLY A 462 5.60 37.31 26.98
CA GLY A 462 7.01 37.56 27.20
C GLY A 462 7.60 36.34 27.90
N PRO A 463 8.89 36.03 27.70
CA PRO A 463 9.48 34.77 28.10
C PRO A 463 8.90 34.33 29.42
N ALA A 464 8.16 33.20 29.38
CA ALA A 464 7.69 32.56 30.61
C ALA A 464 8.89 32.51 31.56
N PRO A 465 8.74 32.88 32.85
CA PRO A 465 9.84 32.74 33.76
C PRO A 465 10.38 31.32 33.56
N ARG A 466 11.58 31.19 33.06
CA ARG A 466 12.30 29.92 33.10
C ARG A 466 12.15 29.53 34.56
N ASP A 467 11.43 28.41 34.80
CA ASP A 467 11.54 27.73 36.08
C ASP A 467 13.05 27.62 36.29
N GLU A 468 13.54 28.47 37.15
CA GLU A 468 14.89 28.38 37.66
C GLU A 468 15.00 26.93 38.08
N ALA A 469 15.94 26.22 37.47
CA ALA A 469 16.33 24.91 37.91
C ALA A 469 16.34 24.96 39.43
N VAL A 470 15.34 24.31 40.03
CA VAL A 470 15.37 24.05 41.45
C VAL A 470 16.61 23.20 41.64
N SER A 471 17.67 23.91 42.02
CA SER A 471 18.86 23.28 42.55
C SER A 471 18.38 22.44 43.70
N GLU A 472 18.34 21.13 43.52
CA GLU A 472 18.23 20.19 44.63
C GLU A 472 19.53 20.27 45.44
N GLU A 473 19.71 21.40 46.15
CA GLU A 473 20.63 21.50 47.27
C GLU A 473 19.89 21.07 48.53
N GLY A 474 20.25 19.90 49.03
CA GLY A 474 20.06 19.58 50.42
C GLY A 474 18.87 18.73 50.83
N ALA A 475 18.63 17.61 50.22
CA ALA A 475 17.99 16.50 50.94
C ALA A 475 19.06 15.64 51.63
N PRO A 476 19.06 15.46 52.96
CA PRO A 476 20.04 14.58 53.60
C PRO A 476 19.81 13.16 53.14
N ALA A 477 20.85 12.51 52.63
CA ALA A 477 20.85 11.10 52.26
C ALA A 477 20.33 10.25 53.41
N PRO A 478 19.39 9.33 53.20
CA PRO A 478 19.02 8.35 54.20
C PRO A 478 20.24 7.50 54.56
N PRO A 479 20.41 7.08 55.83
CA PRO A 479 21.59 6.34 56.28
C PRO A 479 21.66 5.01 55.53
N THR A 480 22.77 4.81 54.86
CA THR A 480 23.15 3.52 54.22
C THR A 480 23.38 2.48 55.28
N THR A 481 22.37 1.70 55.60
CA THR A 481 22.58 0.38 56.24
C THR A 481 23.08 -0.58 55.14
N PRO A 482 24.18 -1.29 55.37
CA PRO A 482 24.67 -2.27 54.44
C PRO A 482 23.64 -3.41 54.33
N ARG A 483 22.98 -3.52 53.20
CA ARG A 483 22.11 -4.66 52.87
C ARG A 483 23.05 -5.87 52.69
N PRO A 484 22.78 -6.99 53.34
CA PRO A 484 23.61 -8.18 53.14
C PRO A 484 23.59 -8.62 51.69
N PRO A 485 24.65 -9.23 51.16
CA PRO A 485 24.70 -9.71 49.79
C PRO A 485 23.49 -10.60 49.55
N ARG A 486 22.64 -10.21 48.59
CA ARG A 486 21.56 -11.07 48.15
C ARG A 486 22.20 -12.25 47.48
N GLU A 487 22.11 -13.41 48.14
CA GLU A 487 22.47 -14.70 47.59
C GLU A 487 21.79 -14.83 46.24
N THR A 488 22.57 -15.05 45.20
CA THR A 488 22.12 -15.54 43.91
C THR A 488 21.30 -16.79 44.17
N PRO A 489 20.01 -16.85 43.85
CA PRO A 489 19.31 -18.11 43.95
C PRO A 489 19.87 -19.02 42.86
N THR A 490 20.71 -19.94 43.26
CA THR A 490 20.96 -21.17 42.54
C THR A 490 19.67 -21.98 42.62
N SER A 491 18.67 -21.58 41.87
CA SER A 491 17.44 -22.35 41.71
C SER A 491 17.70 -23.43 40.68
N THR A 492 17.96 -24.62 41.21
CA THR A 492 17.64 -25.90 40.59
C THR A 492 16.31 -25.76 39.80
N PRO A 493 16.18 -26.32 38.59
CA PRO A 493 14.94 -26.22 37.80
C PRO A 493 13.87 -27.14 38.43
N ALA A 494 13.22 -26.64 39.47
CA ALA A 494 12.06 -27.28 40.06
C ALA A 494 10.81 -26.56 39.60
N LEU A 495 10.04 -27.24 38.73
CA LEU A 495 8.66 -26.92 38.37
C LEU A 495 8.45 -25.54 37.74
N ILE A 496 8.97 -25.35 36.53
CA ILE A 496 8.46 -24.34 35.60
C ILE A 496 7.06 -24.79 35.24
N ASN A 497 6.05 -24.14 35.79
CA ASN A 497 4.66 -24.35 35.41
C ASN A 497 4.53 -24.17 33.90
N ALA A 498 3.82 -25.08 33.24
CA ALA A 498 3.81 -25.31 31.80
C ALA A 498 3.25 -24.17 30.91
N GLU A 499 3.26 -22.91 31.34
CA GLU A 499 2.57 -21.84 30.62
C GLU A 499 3.34 -20.53 30.42
N HIS A 500 4.58 -20.41 30.94
CA HIS A 500 5.38 -19.19 30.81
C HIS A 500 5.96 -19.01 29.40
N LEU A 501 6.04 -17.76 28.93
CA LEU A 501 6.96 -17.38 27.86
C LEU A 501 8.34 -17.11 28.48
N TRP A 502 9.34 -17.88 28.08
CA TRP A 502 10.68 -17.79 28.62
C TRP A 502 11.71 -17.62 27.51
N ALA A 503 12.45 -16.53 27.57
CA ALA A 503 13.67 -16.30 26.80
C ALA A 503 14.88 -16.52 27.71
N ASP A 504 15.75 -17.45 27.32
CA ASP A 504 16.97 -17.81 28.06
C ASP A 504 18.20 -17.35 27.26
N ARG A 505 18.89 -16.35 27.78
CA ARG A 505 20.15 -15.80 27.25
C ARG A 505 20.13 -15.58 25.73
N VAL A 506 19.09 -14.93 25.26
CA VAL A 506 18.88 -14.67 23.85
C VAL A 506 19.86 -13.60 23.36
N ALA A 507 20.63 -13.95 22.34
CA ALA A 507 21.44 -12.99 21.57
C ALA A 507 21.16 -13.11 20.09
N HIS A 508 21.24 -12.00 19.38
CA HIS A 508 21.02 -11.98 17.93
C HIS A 508 21.95 -11.02 17.22
N THR A 509 22.55 -11.52 16.14
CA THR A 509 23.43 -10.77 15.24
C THR A 509 22.90 -10.96 13.83
N TYR A 510 22.56 -9.86 13.16
CA TYR A 510 22.24 -9.89 11.73
C TYR A 510 23.50 -10.11 10.90
N ASP A 511 23.35 -10.76 9.75
CA ASP A 511 24.40 -10.99 8.75
C ASP A 511 25.69 -11.61 9.32
N LEU A 512 25.52 -12.53 10.29
CA LEU A 512 26.59 -13.21 10.99
C LEU A 512 27.60 -13.82 10.00
N GLY A 513 28.86 -13.54 10.19
CA GLY A 513 29.96 -14.04 9.33
C GLY A 513 30.17 -13.28 8.03
N THR A 514 29.50 -12.14 7.87
CA THR A 514 29.69 -11.23 6.73
C THR A 514 30.39 -9.94 7.16
N PRO A 515 30.94 -9.14 6.21
CA PRO A 515 31.48 -7.81 6.54
C PRO A 515 30.46 -6.81 7.11
N TRP A 516 29.16 -7.11 7.00
CA TRP A 516 28.03 -6.30 7.49
C TRP A 516 27.43 -6.84 8.78
N GLU A 517 28.17 -7.66 9.51
CA GLU A 517 27.72 -8.22 10.77
C GLU A 517 27.34 -7.15 11.78
N LYS A 518 26.08 -7.23 12.28
CA LYS A 518 25.51 -6.25 13.21
C LYS A 518 24.92 -6.95 14.43
N PRO A 519 25.62 -6.98 15.58
CA PRO A 519 25.07 -7.48 16.83
C PRO A 519 23.98 -6.52 17.34
N VAL A 520 22.83 -7.05 17.77
CA VAL A 520 21.67 -6.26 18.17
C VAL A 520 21.14 -6.64 19.55
N LEU A 521 21.22 -7.90 19.95
CA LEU A 521 20.81 -8.37 21.28
C LEU A 521 21.94 -9.14 21.95
N HIS A 522 22.11 -8.90 23.26
CA HIS A 522 23.17 -9.47 24.06
C HIS A 522 22.59 -10.09 25.36
N ASP A 523 22.61 -11.41 25.47
CA ASP A 523 22.27 -12.18 26.67
C ASP A 523 20.94 -11.78 27.36
N VAL A 524 19.88 -11.58 26.55
CA VAL A 524 18.57 -11.17 27.05
C VAL A 524 17.86 -12.36 27.70
N THR A 525 17.55 -12.23 28.98
CA THR A 525 16.79 -13.21 29.76
C THR A 525 15.51 -12.56 30.29
N LEU A 526 14.35 -13.20 30.00
CA LEU A 526 13.05 -12.67 30.36
C LEU A 526 12.06 -13.82 30.60
N ILE A 527 11.20 -13.67 31.58
CA ILE A 527 10.08 -14.58 31.86
C ILE A 527 8.80 -13.75 31.93
N LEU A 528 7.78 -14.17 31.19
CA LEU A 528 6.43 -13.59 31.25
C LEU A 528 5.45 -14.65 31.71
N ASP A 529 4.84 -14.42 32.85
CA ASP A 529 3.89 -15.33 33.48
C ASP A 529 2.50 -15.27 32.84
N PRO A 530 1.70 -16.34 32.92
CA PRO A 530 0.32 -16.33 32.45
C PRO A 530 -0.50 -15.19 33.06
N GLY A 531 -1.18 -14.40 32.23
CA GLY A 531 -1.97 -13.24 32.67
C GLY A 531 -1.17 -12.05 33.19
N GLN A 532 0.17 -12.10 33.09
CA GLN A 532 1.03 -10.97 33.42
C GLN A 532 1.09 -9.97 32.27
N ALA A 533 1.24 -8.69 32.60
CA ALA A 533 1.57 -7.65 31.63
C ALA A 533 2.94 -7.04 31.95
N MET A 534 3.82 -7.02 30.95
CA MET A 534 5.18 -6.48 31.06
C MET A 534 5.37 -5.35 30.04
N LEU A 535 6.01 -4.28 30.46
CA LEU A 535 6.45 -3.19 29.61
C LEU A 535 7.95 -3.25 29.41
N ILE A 536 8.39 -3.24 28.15
CA ILE A 536 9.80 -3.07 27.78
C ILE A 536 9.96 -1.69 27.13
N THR A 537 10.75 -0.86 27.77
CA THR A 537 11.13 0.47 27.24
C THR A 537 12.52 0.45 26.67
N GLY A 538 12.91 1.47 25.93
CA GLY A 538 14.28 1.67 25.41
C GLY A 538 14.29 2.60 24.22
N ASP A 539 15.47 3.14 23.91
CA ASP A 539 15.68 4.08 22.80
C ASP A 539 15.53 3.43 21.43
N ASN A 540 15.40 4.25 20.39
CA ASN A 540 15.38 3.78 19.02
C ASN A 540 16.70 3.07 18.69
N GLY A 541 16.63 1.90 18.07
CA GLY A 541 17.80 1.08 17.75
C GLY A 541 18.31 0.18 18.89
N SER A 542 17.68 0.18 20.08
CA SER A 542 18.09 -0.67 21.22
C SER A 542 17.82 -2.18 21.03
N GLY A 543 17.14 -2.59 19.93
CA GLY A 543 16.84 -4.00 19.64
C GLY A 543 15.42 -4.45 19.98
N LYS A 544 14.50 -3.54 20.38
CA LYS A 544 13.12 -3.87 20.79
C LYS A 544 12.34 -4.67 19.74
N THR A 545 12.32 -4.21 18.51
CA THR A 545 11.62 -4.89 17.41
C THR A 545 12.25 -6.23 17.06
N THR A 546 13.59 -6.38 17.21
CA THR A 546 14.27 -7.66 17.04
C THR A 546 13.85 -8.63 18.14
N LEU A 547 13.79 -8.17 19.39
CA LEU A 547 13.33 -8.97 20.52
C LEU A 547 11.87 -9.40 20.35
N SER A 548 10.96 -8.50 19.94
CA SER A 548 9.55 -8.83 19.70
C SER A 548 9.38 -9.94 18.64
N ARG A 549 10.15 -9.89 17.55
CA ARG A 549 10.12 -10.89 16.48
C ARG A 549 10.65 -12.25 16.96
N ILE A 550 11.68 -12.27 17.80
CA ILE A 550 12.24 -13.50 18.37
C ILE A 550 11.23 -14.12 19.33
N LEU A 551 10.63 -13.33 20.23
CA LEU A 551 9.62 -13.79 21.18
C LEU A 551 8.34 -14.27 20.49
N ALA A 552 8.02 -13.74 19.31
CA ALA A 552 6.89 -14.21 18.49
C ALA A 552 7.22 -15.42 17.60
N GLY A 553 8.48 -15.92 17.60
CA GLY A 553 8.91 -17.02 16.75
C GLY A 553 9.07 -16.66 15.26
N LEU A 554 9.08 -15.37 14.93
CA LEU A 554 9.26 -14.88 13.56
C LEU A 554 10.73 -14.72 13.17
N LEU A 555 11.63 -14.73 14.15
CA LEU A 555 13.08 -14.65 13.98
C LEU A 555 13.75 -15.63 14.94
N VAL A 556 14.66 -16.43 14.41
CA VAL A 556 15.44 -17.37 15.23
C VAL A 556 16.61 -16.61 15.86
N PRO A 557 16.82 -16.70 17.19
CA PRO A 557 17.98 -16.07 17.82
C PRO A 557 19.29 -16.74 17.35
N THR A 558 20.37 -15.96 17.31
CA THR A 558 21.70 -16.51 16.97
C THR A 558 22.22 -17.39 18.11
N TRP A 559 21.92 -17.03 19.37
CA TRP A 559 22.24 -17.77 20.59
C TRP A 559 21.08 -17.69 21.57
N GLY A 560 21.00 -18.68 22.47
CA GLY A 560 19.94 -18.77 23.44
C GLY A 560 18.71 -19.46 22.89
N ASN A 561 17.62 -19.44 23.66
CA ASN A 561 16.41 -20.18 23.34
C ASN A 561 15.16 -19.45 23.82
N VAL A 562 14.04 -19.62 23.10
CA VAL A 562 12.73 -19.09 23.52
C VAL A 562 11.74 -20.25 23.56
N THR A 563 11.01 -20.35 24.66
CA THR A 563 10.00 -21.38 24.84
C THR A 563 8.69 -20.83 25.39
N LEU A 564 7.59 -21.43 25.00
CA LEU A 564 6.26 -21.19 25.56
C LEU A 564 5.75 -22.52 26.17
N GLY A 565 5.57 -22.54 27.48
CA GLY A 565 5.18 -23.77 28.18
C GLY A 565 6.16 -24.91 28.01
N GLY A 566 7.46 -24.61 27.99
CA GLY A 566 8.53 -25.61 27.77
C GLY A 566 8.65 -26.14 26.34
N ARG A 567 7.81 -25.68 25.41
CA ARG A 567 7.88 -26.01 23.98
C ARG A 567 8.69 -24.95 23.23
N PRO A 568 9.60 -25.35 22.33
CA PRO A 568 10.31 -24.39 21.46
C PRO A 568 9.33 -23.49 20.68
N MET A 569 9.68 -22.21 20.51
CA MET A 569 8.79 -21.21 19.92
C MET A 569 8.37 -21.54 18.48
N GLU A 570 9.21 -22.21 17.71
CA GLU A 570 8.90 -22.65 16.34
C GLU A 570 7.70 -23.61 16.27
N ARG A 571 7.39 -24.29 17.40
CA ARG A 571 6.23 -25.20 17.53
C ARG A 571 5.00 -24.53 18.15
N CYS A 572 5.11 -23.25 18.51
CA CYS A 572 4.07 -22.47 19.19
C CYS A 572 3.52 -21.34 18.28
N VAL A 573 3.76 -21.44 16.97
CA VAL A 573 3.24 -20.47 16.00
C VAL A 573 1.71 -20.45 16.06
N GLY A 574 1.14 -19.27 16.33
CA GLY A 574 -0.30 -19.07 16.54
C GLY A 574 -0.70 -18.96 18.03
N ASP A 575 0.09 -19.48 18.98
CA ASP A 575 -0.12 -19.27 20.41
C ASP A 575 0.36 -17.87 20.85
N VAL A 576 1.27 -17.26 20.08
CA VAL A 576 1.77 -15.89 20.30
C VAL A 576 1.35 -15.02 19.12
N ALA A 577 0.74 -13.88 19.44
CA ALA A 577 0.36 -12.87 18.45
C ALA A 577 1.25 -11.62 18.59
N LEU A 578 1.73 -11.09 17.46
CA LEU A 578 2.55 -9.88 17.40
C LEU A 578 1.79 -8.79 16.63
N SER A 579 1.55 -7.66 17.30
CA SER A 579 1.13 -6.42 16.63
C SER A 579 2.37 -5.65 16.22
N MET A 580 2.53 -5.44 14.93
CA MET A 580 3.68 -4.69 14.39
C MET A 580 3.50 -3.18 14.54
N GLN A 581 4.60 -2.46 14.60
CA GLN A 581 4.64 -0.99 14.65
C GLN A 581 3.79 -0.35 13.52
N PHE A 582 3.88 -0.87 12.30
CA PHE A 582 3.08 -0.43 11.15
C PHE A 582 1.91 -1.38 10.90
N ALA A 583 0.72 -1.02 11.37
CA ALA A 583 -0.49 -1.84 11.21
C ALA A 583 -0.78 -2.20 9.74
N ARG A 584 -0.48 -1.30 8.78
CA ARG A 584 -0.71 -1.55 7.35
C ARG A 584 0.06 -2.75 6.81
N LEU A 585 1.28 -2.98 7.30
CA LEU A 585 2.09 -4.13 6.87
C LEU A 585 1.51 -5.47 7.37
N GLN A 586 0.73 -5.43 8.43
CA GLN A 586 0.07 -6.60 9.01
C GLN A 586 -1.24 -6.94 8.28
N LEU A 587 -1.94 -5.93 7.74
CA LEU A 587 -3.21 -6.08 7.04
C LEU A 587 -2.98 -6.51 5.59
N GLN A 588 -3.32 -7.76 5.26
CA GLN A 588 -3.00 -8.38 3.97
C GLN A 588 -4.22 -8.61 3.07
N ARG A 589 -5.42 -8.42 3.58
CA ARG A 589 -6.66 -8.70 2.85
C ARG A 589 -7.33 -7.41 2.39
N PRO A 590 -8.15 -7.46 1.34
CA PRO A 590 -8.74 -6.24 0.75
C PRO A 590 -9.81 -5.58 1.62
N SER A 591 -10.42 -6.27 2.58
CA SER A 591 -11.47 -5.71 3.44
C SER A 591 -11.28 -6.10 4.89
N VAL A 592 -11.80 -5.26 5.81
CA VAL A 592 -11.78 -5.48 7.26
C VAL A 592 -12.25 -6.89 7.63
N ARG A 593 -13.43 -7.31 7.13
CA ARG A 593 -13.99 -8.64 7.38
C ARG A 593 -13.03 -9.75 6.94
N SER A 594 -12.47 -9.65 5.75
CA SER A 594 -11.60 -10.69 5.21
C SER A 594 -10.26 -10.78 5.95
N ASP A 595 -9.79 -9.66 6.48
CA ASP A 595 -8.54 -9.60 7.22
C ASP A 595 -8.68 -10.18 8.64
N ILE A 596 -9.72 -9.80 9.37
CA ILE A 596 -10.03 -10.36 10.70
C ILE A 596 -10.20 -11.89 10.61
N LEU A 597 -10.95 -12.38 9.61
CA LEU A 597 -11.15 -13.83 9.41
C LEU A 597 -9.84 -14.55 9.07
N ALA A 598 -8.99 -13.94 8.25
CA ALA A 598 -7.70 -14.53 7.91
C ALA A 598 -6.76 -14.60 9.12
N ALA A 599 -6.71 -13.53 9.92
CA ALA A 599 -5.93 -13.48 11.15
C ALA A 599 -6.42 -14.51 12.18
N ALA A 600 -7.72 -14.74 12.26
CA ALA A 600 -8.34 -15.77 13.11
C ALA A 600 -8.18 -17.22 12.56
N GLY A 601 -7.42 -17.42 11.48
CA GLY A 601 -7.20 -18.75 10.89
C GLY A 601 -8.33 -19.25 9.97
N HIS A 602 -9.33 -18.42 9.67
CA HIS A 602 -10.47 -18.75 8.80
C HIS A 602 -10.25 -18.30 7.35
N GLY A 603 -9.02 -18.36 6.85
CA GLY A 603 -8.71 -18.04 5.45
C GLY A 603 -9.40 -18.97 4.44
N PRO A 604 -9.61 -18.54 3.18
CA PRO A 604 -10.18 -19.38 2.15
C PRO A 604 -9.28 -20.61 1.92
N ARG A 605 -9.79 -21.80 2.24
CA ARG A 605 -9.11 -23.05 1.89
C ARG A 605 -9.17 -23.20 0.37
N VAL A 606 -8.04 -23.07 -0.29
CA VAL A 606 -7.89 -23.36 -1.72
C VAL A 606 -8.20 -24.85 -1.91
N GLY A 607 -9.36 -25.16 -2.52
CA GLY A 607 -9.71 -26.54 -2.87
C GLY A 607 -11.13 -27.03 -2.57
N ALA A 608 -12.01 -26.28 -1.92
CA ALA A 608 -13.35 -26.74 -1.61
C ALA A 608 -14.40 -26.31 -2.65
N LEU A 609 -14.50 -27.04 -3.76
CA LEU A 609 -15.61 -26.92 -4.74
C LEU A 609 -16.89 -27.67 -4.31
N SER A 610 -16.98 -28.18 -3.09
CA SER A 610 -18.10 -28.98 -2.63
C SER A 610 -18.57 -28.62 -1.24
N ALA A 611 -19.40 -27.61 -1.09
CA ALA A 611 -20.22 -27.45 0.13
C ALA A 611 -21.28 -26.32 0.08
N ARG A 612 -22.23 -26.38 -0.86
CA ARG A 612 -23.32 -25.37 -0.89
C ARG A 612 -24.29 -25.40 0.31
N ARG A 613 -24.30 -26.41 1.15
CA ARG A 613 -25.22 -26.56 2.28
C ARG A 613 -24.62 -26.38 3.69
N LYS A 614 -23.27 -26.52 3.83
CA LYS A 614 -22.56 -26.19 5.08
C LYS A 614 -22.18 -24.71 5.17
N ASP A 615 -22.34 -23.96 4.10
CA ASP A 615 -21.88 -22.58 3.97
C ASP A 615 -22.66 -21.53 4.79
N THR A 616 -23.93 -21.77 5.11
CA THR A 616 -24.75 -20.77 5.81
C THR A 616 -24.44 -20.69 7.30
N LEU A 617 -24.24 -21.82 7.97
CA LEU A 617 -23.83 -21.85 9.37
C LEU A 617 -22.40 -21.33 9.54
N ALA A 618 -21.48 -21.73 8.68
CA ALA A 618 -20.11 -21.24 8.67
C ALA A 618 -20.02 -19.73 8.38
N ARG A 619 -20.91 -19.19 7.54
CA ARG A 619 -21.00 -17.75 7.31
C ARG A 619 -21.54 -17.00 8.52
N GLN A 620 -22.55 -17.52 9.18
CA GLN A 620 -23.12 -16.92 10.40
C GLN A 620 -22.10 -16.93 11.55
N GLU A 621 -21.34 -18.00 11.72
CA GLU A 621 -20.24 -18.07 12.69
C GLU A 621 -19.13 -17.07 12.36
N ALA A 622 -18.72 -16.98 11.10
CA ALA A 622 -17.75 -15.99 10.63
C ALA A 622 -18.23 -14.54 10.85
N ASP A 623 -19.51 -14.27 10.56
CA ASP A 623 -20.08 -12.93 10.79
C ASP A 623 -20.15 -12.57 12.27
N ARG A 624 -20.48 -13.54 13.13
CA ARG A 624 -20.46 -13.36 14.59
C ARG A 624 -19.04 -13.08 15.10
N LEU A 625 -18.06 -13.86 14.66
CA LEU A 625 -16.64 -13.68 15.04
C LEU A 625 -16.14 -12.29 14.65
N VAL A 626 -16.43 -11.85 13.42
CA VAL A 626 -16.04 -10.50 12.96
C VAL A 626 -16.74 -9.43 13.79
N ALA A 627 -18.04 -9.55 14.03
CA ALA A 627 -18.79 -8.59 14.83
C ALA A 627 -18.26 -8.50 16.26
N GLN A 628 -17.98 -9.63 16.90
CA GLN A 628 -17.37 -9.69 18.24
C GLN A 628 -15.96 -9.07 18.28
N ALA A 629 -15.12 -9.40 17.28
CA ALA A 629 -13.78 -8.85 17.20
C ALA A 629 -13.78 -7.32 16.98
N MET A 630 -14.72 -6.81 16.18
CA MET A 630 -14.87 -5.38 15.95
C MET A 630 -15.41 -4.64 17.17
N ASP A 631 -16.39 -5.23 17.86
CA ASP A 631 -16.98 -4.68 19.09
C ASP A 631 -15.93 -4.56 20.19
N LEU A 632 -15.08 -5.57 20.36
CA LEU A 632 -13.97 -5.58 21.33
C LEU A 632 -13.05 -4.37 21.21
N VAL A 633 -12.81 -3.87 20.01
CA VAL A 633 -11.90 -2.76 19.76
C VAL A 633 -12.64 -1.45 19.44
N GLY A 634 -13.95 -1.40 19.66
CA GLY A 634 -14.78 -0.22 19.42
C GLY A 634 -14.82 0.23 17.96
N LEU A 635 -14.87 -0.73 17.02
CA LEU A 635 -15.03 -0.44 15.59
C LEU A 635 -16.51 -0.52 15.19
N ASP A 636 -16.96 0.46 14.40
CA ASP A 636 -18.30 0.45 13.82
C ASP A 636 -18.49 -0.79 12.93
N PRO A 637 -19.50 -1.63 13.17
CA PRO A 637 -19.83 -2.79 12.34
C PRO A 637 -19.98 -2.48 10.85
N ALA A 638 -20.37 -1.26 10.49
CA ALA A 638 -20.48 -0.81 9.10
C ALA A 638 -19.13 -0.85 8.35
N LEU A 639 -18.02 -0.78 9.08
CA LEU A 639 -16.67 -0.87 8.49
C LEU A 639 -16.30 -2.28 8.03
N ALA A 640 -17.04 -3.32 8.40
CA ALA A 640 -16.71 -4.72 8.07
C ALA A 640 -16.51 -4.97 6.56
N SER A 641 -17.30 -4.31 5.72
CA SER A 641 -17.21 -4.43 4.25
C SER A 641 -16.25 -3.44 3.60
N ARG A 642 -15.68 -2.50 4.39
CA ARG A 642 -14.82 -1.43 3.88
C ARG A 642 -13.44 -1.96 3.47
N GLY A 643 -12.83 -1.31 2.47
CA GLY A 643 -11.46 -1.55 2.06
C GLY A 643 -10.47 -1.15 3.16
N ILE A 644 -9.38 -1.90 3.30
CA ILE A 644 -8.34 -1.56 4.29
C ILE A 644 -7.71 -0.20 3.97
N ASP A 645 -7.53 0.12 2.69
CA ASP A 645 -6.91 1.37 2.25
C ASP A 645 -7.78 2.61 2.48
N ASP A 646 -9.08 2.41 2.73
CA ASP A 646 -10.06 3.47 3.05
C ASP A 646 -10.14 3.80 4.56
N LEU A 647 -9.33 3.14 5.39
CA LEU A 647 -9.34 3.31 6.83
C LEU A 647 -8.33 4.36 7.28
N SER A 648 -8.66 5.09 8.36
CA SER A 648 -7.67 5.91 9.07
C SER A 648 -6.59 5.05 9.74
N GLY A 649 -5.43 5.63 10.06
CA GLY A 649 -4.35 4.92 10.75
C GLY A 649 -4.80 4.26 12.07
N GLY A 650 -5.60 4.96 12.87
CA GLY A 650 -6.17 4.42 14.10
C GLY A 650 -7.18 3.29 13.85
N GLN A 651 -8.01 3.38 12.80
CA GLN A 651 -8.92 2.30 12.40
C GLN A 651 -8.14 1.07 11.92
N MET A 652 -7.10 1.24 11.10
CA MET A 652 -6.24 0.13 10.66
C MET A 652 -5.61 -0.59 11.84
N ARG A 653 -5.10 0.15 12.84
CA ARG A 653 -4.50 -0.43 14.03
C ARG A 653 -5.51 -1.22 14.86
N ARG A 654 -6.73 -0.70 15.03
CA ARG A 654 -7.83 -1.42 15.71
C ARG A 654 -8.26 -2.66 14.93
N VAL A 655 -8.30 -2.63 13.59
CA VAL A 655 -8.59 -3.82 12.77
C VAL A 655 -7.49 -4.88 12.93
N ALA A 656 -6.22 -4.50 12.91
CA ALA A 656 -5.11 -5.42 13.13
C ALA A 656 -5.23 -6.09 14.52
N LEU A 657 -5.49 -5.30 15.57
CA LEU A 657 -5.69 -5.82 16.91
C LEU A 657 -6.91 -6.74 17.03
N ALA A 658 -8.03 -6.37 16.39
CA ALA A 658 -9.24 -7.20 16.33
C ALA A 658 -8.93 -8.59 15.74
N GLY A 659 -8.17 -8.63 14.64
CA GLY A 659 -7.74 -9.87 14.03
C GLY A 659 -6.86 -10.72 14.93
N LEU A 660 -5.88 -10.09 15.63
CA LEU A 660 -5.01 -10.79 16.58
C LEU A 660 -5.77 -11.37 17.77
N LEU A 661 -6.70 -10.59 18.34
CA LEU A 661 -7.52 -11.03 19.47
C LEU A 661 -8.52 -12.12 19.07
N ALA A 662 -9.03 -12.09 17.84
CA ALA A 662 -9.92 -13.11 17.29
C ALA A 662 -9.26 -14.49 17.13
N ALA A 663 -7.92 -14.51 17.05
CA ALA A 663 -7.13 -15.77 17.04
C ALA A 663 -7.02 -16.42 18.43
N HIS A 664 -7.47 -15.76 19.51
CA HIS A 664 -7.37 -16.21 20.89
C HIS A 664 -5.93 -16.60 21.30
N PRO A 665 -4.92 -15.73 21.12
CA PRO A 665 -3.56 -16.05 21.47
C PRO A 665 -3.40 -16.20 23.00
N ARG A 666 -2.37 -16.95 23.43
CA ARG A 666 -1.98 -17.05 24.85
C ARG A 666 -1.11 -15.87 25.29
N VAL A 667 -0.32 -15.34 24.36
CA VAL A 667 0.56 -14.19 24.55
C VAL A 667 0.31 -13.19 23.43
N LEU A 668 0.14 -11.92 23.79
CA LEU A 668 0.03 -10.79 22.85
C LEU A 668 1.22 -9.87 23.04
N ILE A 669 2.01 -9.71 22.00
CA ILE A 669 3.14 -8.79 21.93
C ILE A 669 2.69 -7.56 21.13
N LEU A 670 2.84 -6.37 21.71
CA LEU A 670 2.43 -5.10 21.11
C LEU A 670 3.68 -4.22 20.91
N ASP A 671 4.06 -3.98 19.65
CA ASP A 671 5.19 -3.10 19.30
C ASP A 671 4.64 -1.70 18.97
N GLU A 672 4.95 -0.72 19.85
CA GLU A 672 4.51 0.67 19.78
C GLU A 672 2.98 0.84 19.61
N PRO A 673 2.14 0.26 20.48
CA PRO A 673 0.70 0.22 20.25
C PRO A 673 0.01 1.58 20.34
N MET A 674 0.62 2.57 21.01
CA MET A 674 0.03 3.90 21.25
C MET A 674 0.39 4.95 20.20
N ALA A 675 1.38 4.68 19.36
CA ALA A 675 1.86 5.65 18.37
C ALA A 675 0.73 6.09 17.42
N GLY A 676 0.51 7.39 17.27
CA GLY A 676 -0.52 7.96 16.38
C GLY A 676 -1.98 7.73 16.82
N LEU A 677 -2.23 7.30 18.05
CA LEU A 677 -3.58 7.24 18.63
C LEU A 677 -3.88 8.52 19.40
N ASP A 678 -5.09 9.06 19.25
CA ASP A 678 -5.61 10.11 20.11
C ASP A 678 -5.92 9.57 21.52
N ARG A 679 -6.13 10.46 22.48
CA ARG A 679 -6.34 10.11 23.89
C ARG A 679 -7.50 9.15 24.08
N GLU A 680 -8.63 9.37 23.42
CA GLU A 680 -9.82 8.51 23.51
C GLU A 680 -9.53 7.08 23.01
N SER A 681 -8.85 6.96 21.86
CA SER A 681 -8.44 5.67 21.32
C SER A 681 -7.40 4.95 22.18
N ARG A 682 -6.51 5.69 22.86
CA ARG A 682 -5.55 5.12 23.83
C ARG A 682 -6.27 4.55 25.05
N ASP A 683 -7.20 5.31 25.65
CA ASP A 683 -7.96 4.90 26.81
C ASP A 683 -8.81 3.65 26.52
N LEU A 684 -9.43 3.61 25.34
CA LEU A 684 -10.17 2.44 24.88
C LEU A 684 -9.24 1.22 24.73
N LEU A 685 -8.08 1.37 24.09
CA LEU A 685 -7.11 0.28 23.91
C LEU A 685 -6.66 -0.27 25.26
N VAL A 686 -6.30 0.59 26.21
CA VAL A 686 -5.90 0.18 27.57
C VAL A 686 -7.02 -0.58 28.28
N SER A 687 -8.28 -0.13 28.13
CA SER A 687 -9.43 -0.80 28.76
C SER A 687 -9.64 -2.21 28.20
N VAL A 688 -9.56 -2.38 26.87
CA VAL A 688 -9.65 -3.68 26.18
C VAL A 688 -8.52 -4.62 26.64
N LEU A 689 -7.29 -4.13 26.66
CA LEU A 689 -6.14 -4.93 27.10
C LEU A 689 -6.26 -5.39 28.56
N LYS A 690 -6.73 -4.50 29.45
CA LYS A 690 -6.99 -4.84 30.86
C LYS A 690 -8.05 -5.94 30.98
N GLU A 691 -9.12 -5.87 30.21
CA GLU A 691 -10.16 -6.90 30.19
C GLU A 691 -9.62 -8.24 29.69
N ARG A 692 -8.88 -8.25 28.59
CA ARG A 692 -8.27 -9.48 28.06
C ARG A 692 -7.23 -10.09 28.99
N ARG A 693 -6.44 -9.24 29.66
CA ARG A 693 -5.50 -9.69 30.70
C ARG A 693 -6.22 -10.37 31.85
N ARG A 694 -7.32 -9.79 32.35
CA ARG A 694 -8.15 -10.43 33.41
C ARG A 694 -8.73 -11.78 32.95
N ALA A 695 -8.94 -11.96 31.66
CA ALA A 695 -9.37 -13.22 31.06
C ALA A 695 -8.21 -14.22 30.82
N GLY A 696 -6.97 -13.91 31.28
CA GLY A 696 -5.82 -14.80 31.24
C GLY A 696 -4.82 -14.55 30.12
N LEU A 697 -5.01 -13.51 29.28
CA LEU A 697 -4.05 -13.15 28.23
C LEU A 697 -2.79 -12.57 28.84
N SER A 698 -1.61 -13.12 28.51
CA SER A 698 -0.32 -12.50 28.85
C SER A 698 0.02 -11.43 27.82
N ILE A 699 0.49 -10.27 28.29
CA ILE A 699 0.71 -9.09 27.44
C ILE A 699 2.15 -8.61 27.59
N LEU A 700 2.86 -8.46 26.47
CA LEU A 700 4.14 -7.78 26.39
C LEU A 700 3.97 -6.51 25.58
N VAL A 701 4.18 -5.36 26.19
CA VAL A 701 4.17 -4.07 25.51
C VAL A 701 5.59 -3.60 25.31
N ILE A 702 5.91 -3.20 24.11
CA ILE A 702 7.17 -2.55 23.74
C ILE A 702 6.84 -1.12 23.36
N SER A 703 7.37 -0.15 24.08
CA SER A 703 7.14 1.27 23.80
C SER A 703 8.30 2.14 24.27
N HIS A 704 8.45 3.29 23.65
CA HIS A 704 9.31 4.36 24.14
C HIS A 704 8.56 5.33 25.03
N ASP A 705 7.21 5.26 25.09
CA ASP A 705 6.33 6.12 25.86
C ASP A 705 5.66 5.34 26.98
N LEU A 706 5.65 5.90 28.17
CA LEU A 706 5.06 5.32 29.38
C LEU A 706 3.58 5.71 29.55
N GLU A 707 3.10 6.74 28.85
CA GLU A 707 1.76 7.30 29.05
C GLU A 707 0.65 6.24 28.91
N GLY A 708 -0.07 6.03 30.00
CA GLY A 708 -1.21 5.12 30.08
C GLY A 708 -0.87 3.64 30.27
N MET A 709 0.43 3.23 30.15
CA MET A 709 0.84 1.83 30.32
C MET A 709 1.07 1.42 31.77
N ASP A 710 1.40 2.36 32.68
CA ASP A 710 1.61 2.09 34.11
C ASP A 710 0.42 1.38 34.76
N SER A 711 -0.79 1.67 34.27
CA SER A 711 -2.01 1.06 34.80
C SER A 711 -2.32 -0.34 34.24
N LEU A 712 -1.63 -0.76 33.18
CA LEU A 712 -1.78 -2.06 32.52
C LEU A 712 -0.68 -3.03 32.94
N CYS A 713 0.57 -2.58 33.06
CA CYS A 713 1.74 -3.42 33.21
C CYS A 713 2.17 -3.59 34.68
N ASP A 714 2.49 -4.83 35.06
CA ASP A 714 2.96 -5.18 36.43
C ASP A 714 4.45 -4.97 36.61
N THR A 715 5.19 -5.14 35.51
CA THR A 715 6.66 -5.12 35.51
C THR A 715 7.16 -4.25 34.36
N HIS A 716 8.20 -3.48 34.69
CA HIS A 716 8.91 -2.63 33.72
C HIS A 716 10.33 -3.14 33.56
N ARG A 717 10.79 -3.21 32.32
CA ARG A 717 12.15 -3.52 31.95
C ARG A 717 12.66 -2.46 30.98
N HIS A 718 13.95 -2.25 30.96
CA HIS A 718 14.59 -1.31 30.05
C HIS A 718 15.60 -2.03 29.16
N LEU A 719 15.45 -1.88 27.84
CA LEU A 719 16.38 -2.45 26.85
C LEU A 719 17.29 -1.32 26.35
N SER A 720 18.57 -1.40 26.64
CA SER A 720 19.56 -0.44 26.19
C SER A 720 20.73 -1.18 25.51
N GLN A 721 21.09 -0.78 24.30
CA GLN A 721 22.17 -1.37 23.52
C GLN A 721 22.12 -2.91 23.48
N GLY A 722 20.94 -3.47 23.32
CA GLY A 722 20.75 -4.92 23.24
C GLY A 722 20.77 -5.68 24.58
N VAL A 723 20.90 -4.99 25.72
CA VAL A 723 20.88 -5.58 27.08
C VAL A 723 19.61 -5.21 27.80
N LEU A 724 18.94 -6.19 28.40
CA LEU A 724 17.70 -5.99 29.18
C LEU A 724 18.02 -5.87 30.66
N SER A 725 17.55 -4.76 31.30
CA SER A 725 17.73 -4.48 32.73
C SER A 725 16.41 -4.39 33.48
#